data_866cfbb782501b9d43bf98420d7e4660
#
_entry.id   866cfbb782501b9d43bf98420d7e4660
#
_cell.length_a   1.000
_cell.length_b   1.000
_cell.length_c   1.000
_cell.angle_alpha   90.00
_cell.angle_beta   90.00
_cell.angle_gamma   90.00
#
_symmetry.space_group_name_H-M   'P 1'
#
loop_
_entity.id
_entity.type
_entity.pdbx_description
1 polymer ?
#
loop_
_entity_poly.entity_id
_entity_poly.type
_entity_poly.pdbx_seq_one_letter_code
_entity_poly.pdbx_strand_id
1 'polypeptide(L)'
;MVGNTTGGVDLGVLGPFEVRIGGAPRDVGGPRLRVLLAVLTAEAGRVVSVAALGRALWGERPPDHADRTVRTYLSRLRGSVDPRLILTRPPGYVLHVAPEALDAARFERLAAEGRRALAAGEPGVAREHLAAGLALWRGNAYEEFDDVETLKAEGMRLDRVRHNAVQDRIDADLALGEDAGLIAELEALTAAYPGHERLWAQLMTALYRAGRQGDALEAFRRARHGLITASGVEPSPVLAQVHRQVLAHDPGLLADRAGAVATVPDDALAAGEHALLEDGDLRTSREHFETAYRRAEQAGDTDALARAALGLGGVWVHEHRTAATSALLRTRLRSALERLDPAAPLAQRLRTRLAGEEDYEAGTSDKILAVVERTRAGGDPVAHAEALSIAHHCLLGPDHTAARHALATELIGVSTRSGRRTDLVMGVLWDTVDLFLAGDPHAQRMLGELDDLLAARKHLAAGFVADAMKVMLAIRAGRFGEAEQGARACAELGQAAGDVDALGWYGAQLVAIRWFQGRLGDLVPVLDGLMHSPTLSARDNSYYAALAVAAASAGDRRTAAGALARLCGDDLGALPRSSTYLVSLCGAAETAYLLGDAGTAARVAGLLRPFAQLPAMASLAIACFGSNHYPLGTAALTMGEHDRAVAHLRAAVQHNLALAHWPAVVFSRRRHAEALDRRGGVGDAEAAEREREAADEESRTFDDQAR
;
A
#
# COMPACT_ATOMS: atom_id res chain seq x y z
N MET A 1 -47.95 12.21 6.20
CA MET A 1 -47.77 13.67 6.43
C MET A 1 -47.89 13.94 7.92
N VAL A 2 -46.78 14.06 8.65
CA VAL A 2 -46.75 14.61 9.99
C VAL A 2 -45.76 15.77 9.91
N GLY A 3 -46.30 16.97 10.04
CA GLY A 3 -45.58 18.22 9.84
C GLY A 3 -44.46 18.41 10.88
N ASN A 4 -43.28 18.69 10.37
CA ASN A 4 -42.08 19.01 11.11
C ASN A 4 -42.15 20.49 11.54
N THR A 5 -42.67 20.78 12.75
CA THR A 5 -42.62 22.10 13.40
C THR A 5 -41.89 21.97 14.73
N THR A 6 -40.62 21.65 14.70
CA THR A 6 -39.69 22.00 15.77
C THR A 6 -39.26 23.44 15.52
N GLY A 7 -39.68 24.39 16.33
CA GLY A 7 -39.17 25.76 16.30
C GLY A 7 -37.64 25.70 16.28
N GLY A 8 -37.01 26.38 15.29
CA GLY A 8 -35.61 26.24 14.95
C GLY A 8 -34.70 26.37 16.16
N VAL A 9 -34.14 25.26 16.59
CA VAL A 9 -33.08 25.20 17.60
C VAL A 9 -31.77 25.07 16.87
N ASP A 10 -30.79 25.92 17.18
CA ASP A 10 -29.41 25.83 16.70
C ASP A 10 -28.49 25.69 17.91
N LEU A 11 -27.58 24.71 17.80
CA LEU A 11 -26.55 24.40 18.79
C LEU A 11 -25.19 24.65 18.16
N GLY A 12 -24.40 25.55 18.75
CA GLY A 12 -23.09 25.95 18.30
C GLY A 12 -22.02 25.46 19.24
N VAL A 13 -21.10 24.62 18.71
CA VAL A 13 -19.95 24.02 19.43
C VAL A 13 -18.60 24.37 18.79
N LEU A 14 -18.60 24.96 17.60
CA LEU A 14 -17.38 25.34 16.87
C LEU A 14 -16.85 26.71 17.34
N GLY A 15 -16.62 26.86 18.61
CA GLY A 15 -16.25 28.06 19.37
C GLY A 15 -16.97 28.10 20.69
N PRO A 16 -17.24 29.33 21.26
CA PRO A 16 -18.06 29.47 22.47
C PRO A 16 -19.38 28.73 22.32
N PHE A 17 -19.75 27.96 23.36
CA PHE A 17 -20.95 27.12 23.31
C PHE A 17 -22.21 27.98 23.31
N GLU A 18 -22.99 27.92 22.24
CA GLU A 18 -24.21 28.70 22.04
C GLU A 18 -25.43 27.80 21.81
N VAL A 19 -26.54 28.27 22.39
CA VAL A 19 -27.87 27.69 22.12
C VAL A 19 -28.76 28.82 21.62
N ARG A 20 -29.42 28.63 20.46
CA ARG A 20 -30.37 29.55 19.89
C ARG A 20 -31.71 28.87 19.67
N ILE A 21 -32.79 29.55 20.02
CA ILE A 21 -34.16 29.06 19.80
C ILE A 21 -34.93 30.15 19.06
N GLY A 22 -35.44 29.80 17.88
CA GLY A 22 -36.08 30.81 17.01
C GLY A 22 -35.13 31.93 16.55
N GLY A 23 -33.84 31.64 16.44
CA GLY A 23 -32.79 32.59 16.09
C GLY A 23 -32.26 33.44 17.25
N ALA A 24 -32.93 33.48 18.41
CA ALA A 24 -32.50 34.25 19.57
C ALA A 24 -31.58 33.41 20.51
N PRO A 25 -30.51 34.02 21.08
CA PRO A 25 -29.65 33.29 22.03
C PRO A 25 -30.46 32.92 23.29
N ARG A 26 -30.21 31.74 23.80
CA ARG A 26 -30.88 31.15 24.97
C ARG A 26 -29.89 30.80 26.06
N ASP A 27 -30.05 31.37 27.23
CA ASP A 27 -29.30 30.93 28.42
C ASP A 27 -29.88 29.60 28.91
N VAL A 28 -29.03 28.56 28.95
CA VAL A 28 -29.37 27.21 29.43
C VAL A 28 -29.09 27.03 30.91
N GLY A 29 -28.54 28.06 31.59
CA GLY A 29 -28.26 28.08 33.02
C GLY A 29 -26.77 27.78 33.35
N GLY A 30 -26.51 27.44 34.61
CA GLY A 30 -25.16 27.36 35.14
C GLY A 30 -24.25 26.29 34.48
N PRO A 31 -22.93 26.27 34.80
CA PRO A 31 -21.89 25.48 34.09
C PRO A 31 -22.23 24.01 33.94
N ARG A 32 -22.77 23.36 34.96
CA ARG A 32 -23.13 21.92 34.93
C ARG A 32 -24.24 21.59 33.94
N LEU A 33 -25.19 22.50 33.70
CA LEU A 33 -26.22 22.33 32.69
C LEU A 33 -25.62 22.45 31.27
N ARG A 34 -24.69 23.40 31.11
CA ARG A 34 -23.96 23.58 29.87
C ARG A 34 -23.12 22.34 29.51
N VAL A 35 -22.38 21.78 30.47
CA VAL A 35 -21.63 20.51 30.28
C VAL A 35 -22.56 19.38 29.85
N LEU A 36 -23.70 19.18 30.52
CA LEU A 36 -24.64 18.12 30.15
C LEU A 36 -25.19 18.27 28.75
N LEU A 37 -25.56 19.50 28.38
CA LEU A 37 -26.06 19.75 27.02
C LEU A 37 -24.95 19.57 25.98
N ALA A 38 -23.73 20.03 26.25
CA ALA A 38 -22.59 19.86 25.36
C ALA A 38 -22.25 18.39 25.12
N VAL A 39 -22.27 17.54 26.17
CA VAL A 39 -22.07 16.08 26.04
C VAL A 39 -23.20 15.43 25.22
N LEU A 40 -24.45 15.84 25.48
CA LEU A 40 -25.57 15.34 24.67
C LEU A 40 -25.51 15.81 23.22
N THR A 41 -24.92 17.00 22.96
CA THR A 41 -24.71 17.54 21.62
C THR A 41 -23.61 16.78 20.88
N ALA A 42 -22.51 16.46 21.54
CA ALA A 42 -21.43 15.64 20.98
C ALA A 42 -21.90 14.21 20.60
N GLU A 43 -22.87 13.68 21.36
CA GLU A 43 -23.47 12.36 21.13
C GLU A 43 -24.90 12.45 20.56
N ALA A 44 -25.20 13.51 19.80
CA ALA A 44 -26.55 13.72 19.26
C ALA A 44 -27.05 12.49 18.48
N GLY A 45 -28.30 12.12 18.74
CA GLY A 45 -28.93 10.91 18.17
C GLY A 45 -28.53 9.59 18.86
N ARG A 46 -27.56 9.59 19.77
CA ARG A 46 -27.14 8.40 20.55
C ARG A 46 -27.57 8.49 21.99
N VAL A 47 -27.76 7.33 22.62
CA VAL A 47 -28.12 7.26 24.04
C VAL A 47 -26.88 7.42 24.91
N VAL A 48 -26.83 8.49 25.70
CA VAL A 48 -25.80 8.71 26.71
C VAL A 48 -26.30 8.21 28.06
N SER A 49 -25.59 7.28 28.68
CA SER A 49 -25.99 6.71 29.96
C SER A 49 -25.87 7.74 31.10
N VAL A 50 -26.70 7.57 32.16
CA VAL A 50 -26.63 8.44 33.34
C VAL A 50 -25.24 8.40 33.97
N ALA A 51 -24.58 7.26 33.98
CA ALA A 51 -23.21 7.11 34.47
C ALA A 51 -22.20 7.90 33.63
N ALA A 52 -22.34 7.92 32.28
CA ALA A 52 -21.47 8.71 31.41
C ALA A 52 -21.65 10.23 31.63
N LEU A 53 -22.91 10.68 31.78
CA LEU A 53 -23.23 12.07 32.14
C LEU A 53 -22.68 12.44 33.53
N GLY A 54 -22.69 11.51 34.47
CA GLY A 54 -22.10 11.69 35.79
C GLY A 54 -20.58 11.85 35.72
N ARG A 55 -19.89 11.01 34.94
CA ARG A 55 -18.44 11.14 34.71
C ARG A 55 -18.07 12.48 34.05
N ALA A 56 -18.87 12.94 33.13
CA ALA A 56 -18.62 14.26 32.49
C ALA A 56 -18.73 15.44 33.49
N LEU A 57 -19.53 15.30 34.53
CA LEU A 57 -19.72 16.35 35.53
C LEU A 57 -18.71 16.31 36.70
N TRP A 58 -18.22 15.11 37.07
CA TRP A 58 -17.42 14.93 38.28
C TRP A 58 -16.13 14.09 38.08
N GLY A 59 -15.88 13.66 36.87
CA GLY A 59 -14.74 12.78 36.58
C GLY A 59 -14.84 11.44 37.30
N GLU A 60 -13.74 10.99 37.88
CA GLU A 60 -13.62 9.71 38.62
C GLU A 60 -14.19 9.78 40.05
N ARG A 61 -14.66 10.96 40.50
CA ARG A 61 -15.14 11.15 41.88
C ARG A 61 -16.58 11.66 41.94
N PRO A 62 -17.57 10.85 41.51
CA PRO A 62 -18.96 11.24 41.58
C PRO A 62 -19.44 11.28 43.06
N PRO A 63 -20.39 12.15 43.42
CA PRO A 63 -21.02 12.17 44.74
C PRO A 63 -21.95 10.96 44.94
N ASP A 64 -22.25 10.59 46.20
CA ASP A 64 -23.06 9.42 46.55
C ASP A 64 -24.42 9.34 45.83
N HIS A 65 -24.99 10.46 45.43
CA HIS A 65 -26.27 10.54 44.70
C HIS A 65 -26.16 11.14 43.32
N ALA A 66 -25.04 10.87 42.61
CA ALA A 66 -24.76 11.40 41.27
C ALA A 66 -25.90 11.19 40.29
N ASP A 67 -26.46 10.00 40.22
CA ASP A 67 -27.55 9.64 39.32
C ASP A 67 -28.82 10.49 39.54
N ARG A 68 -29.18 10.72 40.79
CA ARG A 68 -30.32 11.53 41.15
C ARG A 68 -30.06 12.99 40.77
N THR A 69 -28.84 13.48 40.99
CA THR A 69 -28.44 14.84 40.69
C THR A 69 -28.42 15.07 39.16
N VAL A 70 -27.90 14.13 38.37
CA VAL A 70 -27.95 14.19 36.89
C VAL A 70 -29.40 14.28 36.41
N ARG A 71 -30.29 13.45 36.93
CA ARG A 71 -31.73 13.50 36.56
C ARG A 71 -32.37 14.85 36.90
N THR A 72 -32.01 15.43 38.03
CA THR A 72 -32.50 16.75 38.44
C THR A 72 -32.00 17.84 37.49
N TYR A 73 -30.71 17.81 37.11
CA TYR A 73 -30.14 18.75 36.16
C TYR A 73 -30.76 18.59 34.75
N LEU A 74 -30.99 17.39 34.29
CA LEU A 74 -31.66 17.14 33.01
C LEU A 74 -33.14 17.61 33.03
N SER A 75 -33.83 17.49 34.16
CA SER A 75 -35.18 18.04 34.32
C SER A 75 -35.18 19.58 34.20
N ARG A 76 -34.19 20.24 34.83
CA ARG A 76 -34.01 21.71 34.70
C ARG A 76 -33.62 22.10 33.29
N LEU A 77 -32.72 21.37 32.68
CA LEU A 77 -32.26 21.60 31.31
C LEU A 77 -33.43 21.53 30.30
N ARG A 78 -34.33 20.55 30.48
CA ARG A 78 -35.58 20.46 29.68
C ARG A 78 -36.47 21.67 29.83
N GLY A 79 -36.46 22.34 30.98
CA GLY A 79 -37.20 23.56 31.20
C GLY A 79 -36.56 24.79 30.56
N SER A 80 -35.23 24.75 30.30
CA SER A 80 -34.47 25.85 29.69
C SER A 80 -34.43 25.77 28.16
N VAL A 81 -34.55 24.56 27.63
CA VAL A 81 -34.66 24.29 26.17
C VAL A 81 -36.02 23.64 25.87
N ASP A 82 -36.28 23.26 24.63
CA ASP A 82 -37.52 22.52 24.32
C ASP A 82 -37.49 21.14 24.96
N PRO A 83 -38.46 20.75 25.79
CA PRO A 83 -38.50 19.41 26.43
C PRO A 83 -38.48 18.24 25.48
N ARG A 84 -38.88 18.44 24.23
CA ARG A 84 -38.89 17.41 23.16
C ARG A 84 -37.50 17.10 22.63
N LEU A 85 -36.50 17.93 22.89
CA LEU A 85 -35.13 17.73 22.42
C LEU A 85 -34.38 16.66 23.24
N ILE A 86 -34.66 16.53 24.54
CA ILE A 86 -33.96 15.60 25.41
C ILE A 86 -34.92 14.47 25.82
N LEU A 87 -34.82 13.35 25.15
CA LEU A 87 -35.69 12.20 25.38
C LEU A 87 -35.06 11.22 26.38
N THR A 88 -35.89 10.61 27.21
CA THR A 88 -35.44 9.52 28.08
C THR A 88 -35.45 8.21 27.27
N ARG A 89 -34.32 7.52 27.23
CA ARG A 89 -34.16 6.21 26.58
C ARG A 89 -33.26 5.35 27.48
N PRO A 90 -33.78 4.28 28.09
CA PRO A 90 -32.94 3.43 28.93
C PRO A 90 -31.68 2.96 28.15
N PRO A 91 -30.47 2.96 28.76
CA PRO A 91 -30.19 3.31 30.17
C PRO A 91 -29.84 4.79 30.41
N GLY A 92 -30.27 5.74 29.55
CA GLY A 92 -29.91 7.15 29.68
C GLY A 92 -30.83 8.12 28.95
N TYR A 93 -30.20 9.07 28.25
CA TYR A 93 -30.87 10.18 27.56
C TYR A 93 -30.28 10.35 26.15
N VAL A 94 -31.09 10.85 25.22
CA VAL A 94 -30.69 11.15 23.86
C VAL A 94 -31.14 12.58 23.52
N LEU A 95 -30.21 13.32 22.88
CA LEU A 95 -30.55 14.59 22.25
C LEU A 95 -31.10 14.29 20.85
N HIS A 96 -32.36 14.64 20.63
CA HIS A 96 -33.06 14.42 19.38
C HIS A 96 -33.22 15.75 18.65
N VAL A 97 -32.26 16.03 17.78
CA VAL A 97 -32.22 17.24 16.93
C VAL A 97 -31.91 16.84 15.48
N ALA A 98 -32.33 17.66 14.53
CA ALA A 98 -31.92 17.48 13.14
C ALA A 98 -30.41 17.79 13.01
N PRO A 99 -29.66 17.09 12.17
CA PRO A 99 -28.22 17.36 11.95
C PRO A 99 -27.95 18.83 11.55
N GLU A 100 -28.86 19.45 10.84
CA GLU A 100 -28.80 20.86 10.41
C GLU A 100 -28.85 21.84 11.58
N ALA A 101 -29.35 21.43 12.73
CA ALA A 101 -29.39 22.24 13.95
C ALA A 101 -28.02 22.28 14.68
N LEU A 102 -27.04 21.47 14.25
CA LEU A 102 -25.72 21.40 14.85
C LEU A 102 -24.69 22.03 13.91
N ASP A 103 -23.97 23.07 14.35
CA ASP A 103 -22.92 23.70 13.53
C ASP A 103 -21.81 22.71 13.18
N ALA A 104 -21.42 21.81 14.08
CA ALA A 104 -20.46 20.74 13.81
C ALA A 104 -20.93 19.79 12.69
N ALA A 105 -22.18 19.33 12.72
CA ALA A 105 -22.73 18.45 11.70
C ALA A 105 -22.84 19.16 10.34
N ARG A 106 -23.25 20.43 10.33
CA ARG A 106 -23.24 21.26 9.12
C ARG A 106 -21.83 21.41 8.53
N PHE A 107 -20.85 21.68 9.39
CA PHE A 107 -19.45 21.77 8.99
C PHE A 107 -18.95 20.47 8.36
N GLU A 108 -19.15 19.32 9.02
CA GLU A 108 -18.69 18.03 8.52
C GLU A 108 -19.34 17.67 7.19
N ARG A 109 -20.63 17.97 7.01
CA ARG A 109 -21.34 17.76 5.75
C ARG A 109 -20.73 18.62 4.65
N LEU A 110 -20.55 19.93 4.89
CA LEU A 110 -19.97 20.86 3.93
C LEU A 110 -18.52 20.50 3.58
N ALA A 111 -17.70 20.09 4.56
CA ALA A 111 -16.35 19.61 4.33
C ALA A 111 -16.32 18.35 3.47
N ALA A 112 -17.25 17.41 3.69
CA ALA A 112 -17.38 16.21 2.88
C ALA A 112 -17.89 16.50 1.45
N GLU A 113 -18.81 17.43 1.29
CA GLU A 113 -19.30 17.88 -0.02
C GLU A 113 -18.19 18.57 -0.81
N GLY A 114 -17.45 19.48 -0.18
CA GLY A 114 -16.32 20.17 -0.79
C GLY A 114 -15.21 19.20 -1.22
N ARG A 115 -14.88 18.21 -0.39
CA ARG A 115 -13.90 17.17 -0.76
C ARG A 115 -14.37 16.34 -1.95
N ARG A 116 -15.66 15.98 -2.02
CA ARG A 116 -16.22 15.26 -3.16
C ARG A 116 -16.19 16.10 -4.44
N ALA A 117 -16.51 17.38 -4.36
CA ALA A 117 -16.44 18.30 -5.48
C ALA A 117 -14.97 18.47 -5.97
N LEU A 118 -14.00 18.57 -5.04
CA LEU A 118 -12.59 18.63 -5.40
C LEU A 118 -12.14 17.35 -6.14
N ALA A 119 -12.53 16.20 -5.62
CA ALA A 119 -12.24 14.92 -6.27
C ALA A 119 -12.96 14.74 -7.62
N ALA A 120 -14.07 15.43 -7.84
CA ALA A 120 -14.79 15.47 -9.11
C ALA A 120 -14.21 16.48 -10.12
N GLY A 121 -13.14 17.23 -9.73
CA GLY A 121 -12.55 18.26 -10.59
C GLY A 121 -13.40 19.55 -10.68
N GLU A 122 -14.20 19.84 -9.67
CA GLU A 122 -15.07 21.01 -9.55
C GLU A 122 -14.54 21.98 -8.47
N PRO A 123 -13.37 22.62 -8.67
CA PRO A 123 -12.71 23.40 -7.61
C PRO A 123 -13.53 24.63 -7.18
N GLY A 124 -14.32 25.23 -8.06
CA GLY A 124 -15.21 26.34 -7.71
C GLY A 124 -16.28 25.92 -6.69
N VAL A 125 -16.96 24.79 -6.94
CA VAL A 125 -17.97 24.21 -6.04
C VAL A 125 -17.32 23.73 -4.74
N ALA A 126 -16.14 23.13 -4.84
CA ALA A 126 -15.37 22.71 -3.67
C ALA A 126 -15.03 23.88 -2.75
N ARG A 127 -14.53 24.98 -3.31
CA ARG A 127 -14.22 26.20 -2.57
C ARG A 127 -15.44 26.76 -1.86
N GLU A 128 -16.58 26.85 -2.53
CA GLU A 128 -17.82 27.35 -1.93
C GLU A 128 -18.24 26.54 -0.70
N HIS A 129 -18.29 25.20 -0.83
CA HIS A 129 -18.65 24.34 0.29
C HIS A 129 -17.64 24.41 1.43
N LEU A 130 -16.34 24.36 1.13
CA LEU A 130 -15.29 24.39 2.14
C LEU A 130 -15.23 25.74 2.86
N ALA A 131 -15.34 26.86 2.14
CA ALA A 131 -15.39 28.19 2.73
C ALA A 131 -16.62 28.37 3.61
N ALA A 132 -17.80 27.95 3.16
CA ALA A 132 -19.03 27.98 3.95
C ALA A 132 -18.94 27.15 5.23
N GLY A 133 -18.30 25.94 5.14
CA GLY A 133 -18.05 25.11 6.30
C GLY A 133 -17.09 25.73 7.30
N LEU A 134 -15.97 26.27 6.83
CA LEU A 134 -14.96 26.94 7.66
C LEU A 134 -15.49 28.23 8.32
N ALA A 135 -16.43 28.95 7.68
CA ALA A 135 -17.07 30.13 8.25
C ALA A 135 -17.97 29.83 9.47
N LEU A 136 -18.30 28.56 9.73
CA LEU A 136 -19.05 28.17 10.93
C LEU A 136 -18.18 28.24 12.21
N TRP A 137 -16.86 28.25 12.07
CA TRP A 137 -15.93 28.27 13.19
C TRP A 137 -15.80 29.68 13.77
N ARG A 138 -16.01 29.81 15.10
CA ARG A 138 -15.95 31.03 15.87
C ARG A 138 -14.81 31.02 16.91
N GLY A 139 -14.14 29.86 17.09
CA GLY A 139 -13.07 29.60 18.03
C GLY A 139 -12.65 28.14 17.97
N ASN A 140 -12.08 27.62 19.03
CA ASN A 140 -11.78 26.19 19.15
C ASN A 140 -13.06 25.43 19.52
N ALA A 141 -13.23 24.22 18.96
CA ALA A 141 -14.42 23.43 19.24
C ALA A 141 -14.43 23.01 20.72
N TYR A 142 -15.57 23.21 21.39
CA TYR A 142 -15.75 22.85 22.80
C TYR A 142 -14.77 23.50 23.78
N GLU A 143 -14.15 24.63 23.47
CA GLU A 143 -13.07 25.24 24.28
C GLU A 143 -13.47 25.56 25.73
N GLU A 144 -14.76 25.79 26.01
CA GLU A 144 -15.26 26.02 27.37
C GLU A 144 -15.22 24.76 28.26
N PHE A 145 -14.95 23.57 27.69
CA PHE A 145 -15.10 22.26 28.33
C PHE A 145 -13.80 21.43 28.28
N ASP A 146 -12.64 22.07 28.30
CA ASP A 146 -11.33 21.43 28.24
C ASP A 146 -11.06 20.46 29.42
N ASP A 147 -11.79 20.63 30.51
CA ASP A 147 -11.75 19.75 31.70
C ASP A 147 -12.63 18.50 31.55
N VAL A 148 -13.45 18.42 30.48
CA VAL A 148 -14.31 17.24 30.19
C VAL A 148 -13.69 16.41 29.09
N GLU A 149 -13.05 15.28 29.45
CA GLU A 149 -12.25 14.45 28.55
C GLU A 149 -12.96 14.04 27.25
N THR A 150 -14.26 13.69 27.34
CA THR A 150 -15.08 13.33 26.16
C THR A 150 -15.26 14.49 25.20
N LEU A 151 -15.47 15.71 25.71
CA LEU A 151 -15.66 16.90 24.89
C LEU A 151 -14.33 17.40 24.32
N LYS A 152 -13.25 17.30 25.09
CA LYS A 152 -11.90 17.56 24.64
C LYS A 152 -11.50 16.63 23.48
N ALA A 153 -11.76 15.32 23.60
CA ALA A 153 -11.50 14.37 22.54
C ALA A 153 -12.30 14.67 21.25
N GLU A 154 -13.56 15.07 21.39
CA GLU A 154 -14.41 15.48 20.27
C GLU A 154 -13.93 16.80 19.65
N GLY A 155 -13.53 17.78 20.46
CA GLY A 155 -12.90 19.01 19.98
C GLY A 155 -11.66 18.73 19.14
N MET A 156 -10.74 17.88 19.62
CA MET A 156 -9.54 17.47 18.86
C MET A 156 -9.91 16.72 17.56
N ARG A 157 -10.99 15.96 17.54
CA ARG A 157 -11.48 15.28 16.33
C ARG A 157 -11.97 16.32 15.30
N LEU A 158 -12.76 17.28 15.72
CA LEU A 158 -13.29 18.35 14.86
C LEU A 158 -12.16 19.25 14.33
N ASP A 159 -11.17 19.58 15.15
CA ASP A 159 -10.00 20.35 14.72
C ASP A 159 -9.22 19.64 13.62
N ARG A 160 -9.06 18.30 13.68
CA ARG A 160 -8.45 17.53 12.58
C ARG A 160 -9.25 17.64 11.29
N VAL A 161 -10.59 17.59 11.37
CA VAL A 161 -11.46 17.78 10.19
C VAL A 161 -11.30 19.17 9.64
N ARG A 162 -11.21 20.21 10.52
CA ARG A 162 -10.96 21.61 10.15
C ARG A 162 -9.64 21.76 9.39
N HIS A 163 -8.56 21.20 9.91
CA HIS A 163 -7.25 21.25 9.26
C HIS A 163 -7.28 20.64 7.85
N ASN A 164 -7.94 19.49 7.69
CA ASN A 164 -8.10 18.88 6.38
C ASN A 164 -8.96 19.75 5.45
N ALA A 165 -10.04 20.37 5.94
CA ALA A 165 -10.89 21.25 5.15
C ALA A 165 -10.15 22.52 4.71
N VAL A 166 -9.25 23.08 5.54
CA VAL A 166 -8.38 24.20 5.16
C VAL A 166 -7.45 23.80 4.01
N GLN A 167 -6.79 22.66 4.11
CA GLN A 167 -5.89 22.15 3.06
C GLN A 167 -6.66 21.86 1.75
N ASP A 168 -7.84 21.25 1.85
CA ASP A 168 -8.70 20.96 0.69
C ASP A 168 -9.19 22.28 0.03
N ARG A 169 -9.49 23.34 0.81
CA ARG A 169 -9.83 24.67 0.27
C ARG A 169 -8.63 25.31 -0.46
N ILE A 170 -7.44 25.22 0.14
CA ILE A 170 -6.23 25.73 -0.50
C ILE A 170 -5.95 24.98 -1.82
N ASP A 171 -6.16 23.66 -1.88
CA ASP A 171 -6.03 22.94 -3.15
C ASP A 171 -7.07 23.41 -4.18
N ALA A 172 -8.30 23.72 -3.74
CA ALA A 172 -9.31 24.28 -4.62
C ALA A 172 -8.91 25.69 -5.14
N ASP A 173 -8.38 26.53 -4.26
CA ASP A 173 -7.90 27.87 -4.62
C ASP A 173 -6.70 27.83 -5.56
N LEU A 174 -5.72 26.93 -5.32
CA LEU A 174 -4.61 26.68 -6.22
C LEU A 174 -5.08 26.15 -7.58
N ALA A 175 -6.11 25.30 -7.61
CA ALA A 175 -6.70 24.81 -8.84
C ALA A 175 -7.45 25.90 -9.62
N LEU A 176 -7.87 26.97 -8.95
CA LEU A 176 -8.50 28.16 -9.56
C LEU A 176 -7.49 29.24 -9.97
N GLY A 177 -6.18 29.05 -9.68
CA GLY A 177 -5.14 30.01 -10.03
C GLY A 177 -5.03 31.22 -9.08
N GLU A 178 -5.57 31.12 -7.87
CA GLU A 178 -5.53 32.20 -6.87
C GLU A 178 -4.24 32.19 -6.02
N ASP A 179 -3.07 31.97 -6.66
CA ASP A 179 -1.81 31.69 -5.99
C ASP A 179 -1.28 32.82 -5.12
N ALA A 180 -1.39 34.06 -5.55
CA ALA A 180 -0.78 35.24 -4.88
C ALA A 180 -1.40 35.52 -3.49
N GLY A 181 -2.71 35.30 -3.33
CA GLY A 181 -3.41 35.49 -2.06
C GLY A 181 -3.08 34.42 -1.01
N LEU A 182 -2.69 33.24 -1.46
CA LEU A 182 -2.47 32.09 -0.60
C LEU A 182 -1.10 32.08 0.08
N ILE A 183 -0.08 32.74 -0.48
CA ILE A 183 1.30 32.66 0.01
C ILE A 183 1.39 33.09 1.48
N ALA A 184 0.81 34.24 1.84
CA ALA A 184 0.87 34.74 3.21
C ALA A 184 0.14 33.78 4.20
N GLU A 185 -1.00 33.24 3.81
CA GLU A 185 -1.75 32.26 4.60
C GLU A 185 -0.94 30.96 4.78
N LEU A 186 -0.35 30.45 3.70
CA LEU A 186 0.47 29.23 3.74
C LEU A 186 1.76 29.44 4.54
N GLU A 187 2.38 30.61 4.49
CA GLU A 187 3.54 30.93 5.34
C GLU A 187 3.15 30.90 6.83
N ALA A 188 1.98 31.45 7.19
CA ALA A 188 1.48 31.39 8.56
C ALA A 188 1.13 29.95 8.98
N LEU A 189 0.49 29.17 8.11
CA LEU A 189 0.11 27.78 8.40
C LEU A 189 1.34 26.87 8.52
N THR A 190 2.34 27.02 7.66
CA THR A 190 3.58 26.21 7.74
C THR A 190 4.41 26.57 8.97
N ALA A 191 4.36 27.80 9.44
CA ALA A 191 4.97 28.21 10.71
C ALA A 191 4.25 27.61 11.93
N ALA A 192 2.91 27.57 11.90
CA ALA A 192 2.10 27.00 12.98
C ALA A 192 2.14 25.46 12.99
N TYR A 193 2.26 24.83 11.83
CA TYR A 193 2.21 23.37 11.66
C TYR A 193 3.39 22.85 10.83
N PRO A 194 4.64 22.96 11.34
CA PRO A 194 5.85 22.65 10.56
C PRO A 194 5.96 21.18 10.12
N GLY A 195 5.26 20.25 10.78
CA GLY A 195 5.22 18.83 10.42
C GLY A 195 4.21 18.46 9.33
N HIS A 196 3.38 19.42 8.84
CA HIS A 196 2.36 19.14 7.84
C HIS A 196 2.89 19.33 6.41
N GLU A 197 3.44 18.29 5.83
CA GLU A 197 4.11 18.30 4.52
C GLU A 197 3.22 18.78 3.36
N ARG A 198 1.91 18.52 3.39
CA ARG A 198 0.96 18.99 2.36
C ARG A 198 0.93 20.52 2.30
N LEU A 199 0.97 21.22 3.45
CA LEU A 199 1.04 22.67 3.50
C LEU A 199 2.33 23.20 2.87
N TRP A 200 3.47 22.54 3.10
CA TRP A 200 4.72 22.90 2.47
C TRP A 200 4.69 22.69 0.95
N ALA A 201 4.09 21.59 0.48
CA ALA A 201 3.92 21.32 -0.94
C ALA A 201 3.03 22.39 -1.61
N GLN A 202 1.92 22.78 -0.95
CA GLN A 202 1.04 23.87 -1.39
C GLN A 202 1.78 25.21 -1.43
N LEU A 203 2.58 25.54 -0.41
CA LEU A 203 3.38 26.77 -0.38
C LEU A 203 4.41 26.81 -1.52
N MET A 204 5.12 25.71 -1.74
CA MET A 204 6.09 25.61 -2.83
C MET A 204 5.44 25.80 -4.20
N THR A 205 4.27 25.22 -4.40
CA THR A 205 3.49 25.37 -5.65
C THR A 205 3.06 26.81 -5.86
N ALA A 206 2.49 27.46 -4.83
CA ALA A 206 2.07 28.87 -4.91
C ALA A 206 3.24 29.80 -5.19
N LEU A 207 4.36 29.63 -4.47
CA LEU A 207 5.59 30.43 -4.68
C LEU A 207 6.15 30.27 -6.09
N TYR A 208 6.21 29.04 -6.59
CA TYR A 208 6.73 28.75 -7.92
C TYR A 208 5.86 29.38 -9.02
N ARG A 209 4.52 29.27 -8.90
CA ARG A 209 3.56 29.89 -9.81
C ARG A 209 3.61 31.43 -9.78
N ALA A 210 3.91 32.01 -8.63
CA ALA A 210 4.16 33.45 -8.48
C ALA A 210 5.54 33.88 -9.03
N GLY A 211 6.30 33.01 -9.69
CA GLY A 211 7.64 33.32 -10.21
C GLY A 211 8.75 33.35 -9.15
N ARG A 212 8.43 32.99 -7.90
CA ARG A 212 9.34 33.03 -6.75
C ARG A 212 10.04 31.66 -6.53
N GLN A 213 10.70 31.15 -7.58
CA GLN A 213 11.33 29.83 -7.53
C GLN A 213 12.36 29.68 -6.40
N GLY A 214 13.19 30.74 -6.18
CA GLY A 214 14.18 30.72 -5.08
C GLY A 214 13.53 30.52 -3.72
N ASP A 215 12.39 31.16 -3.47
CA ASP A 215 11.64 31.05 -2.22
C ASP A 215 10.96 29.67 -2.09
N ALA A 216 10.51 29.09 -3.20
CA ALA A 216 9.97 27.72 -3.22
C ALA A 216 11.03 26.67 -2.80
N LEU A 217 12.26 26.81 -3.30
CA LEU A 217 13.38 25.96 -2.90
C LEU A 217 13.81 26.18 -1.44
N GLU A 218 13.74 27.42 -0.95
CA GLU A 218 13.96 27.74 0.47
C GLU A 218 12.87 27.14 1.37
N ALA A 219 11.61 27.18 0.94
CA ALA A 219 10.51 26.52 1.64
C ALA A 219 10.76 25.02 1.83
N PHE A 220 11.27 24.31 0.79
CA PHE A 220 11.65 22.93 0.92
C PHE A 220 12.78 22.70 1.96
N ARG A 221 13.82 23.55 1.94
CA ARG A 221 14.91 23.45 2.93
C ARG A 221 14.41 23.63 4.35
N ARG A 222 13.51 24.57 4.58
CA ARG A 222 12.87 24.80 5.89
C ARG A 222 12.01 23.62 6.32
N ALA A 223 11.20 23.08 5.39
CA ALA A 223 10.39 21.89 5.63
C ALA A 223 11.25 20.69 6.05
N ARG A 224 12.29 20.42 5.28
CA ARG A 224 13.22 19.30 5.54
C ARG A 224 13.91 19.46 6.90
N HIS A 225 14.40 20.66 7.20
CA HIS A 225 15.04 20.95 8.48
C HIS A 225 14.06 20.76 9.66
N GLY A 226 12.84 21.26 9.52
CA GLY A 226 11.79 21.09 10.54
C GLY A 226 11.41 19.64 10.79
N LEU A 227 11.23 18.85 9.73
CA LEU A 227 10.91 17.42 9.82
C LEU A 227 12.03 16.60 10.46
N ILE A 228 13.27 16.81 10.05
CA ILE A 228 14.43 16.12 10.65
C ILE A 228 14.58 16.49 12.12
N THR A 229 14.43 17.78 12.46
CA THR A 229 14.59 18.25 13.84
C THR A 229 13.48 17.77 14.76
N ALA A 230 12.22 17.74 14.26
CA ALA A 230 11.06 17.36 15.07
C ALA A 230 10.85 15.84 15.20
N SER A 231 11.14 15.07 14.16
CA SER A 231 10.80 13.64 14.09
C SER A 231 11.93 12.73 13.58
N GLY A 232 13.08 13.29 13.17
CA GLY A 232 14.18 12.52 12.57
C GLY A 232 13.88 11.95 11.19
N VAL A 233 12.80 12.40 10.53
CA VAL A 233 12.33 11.84 9.26
C VAL A 233 12.63 12.79 8.11
N GLU A 234 13.12 12.25 6.98
CA GLU A 234 13.25 13.00 5.72
C GLU A 234 11.86 13.29 5.11
N PRO A 235 11.74 14.35 4.28
CA PRO A 235 10.51 14.67 3.59
C PRO A 235 9.92 13.50 2.83
N SER A 236 8.58 13.39 2.85
CA SER A 236 7.85 12.35 2.12
C SER A 236 8.11 12.43 0.61
N PRO A 237 7.87 11.31 -0.13
CA PRO A 237 7.99 11.30 -1.59
C PRO A 237 7.16 12.38 -2.28
N VAL A 238 6.01 12.74 -1.71
CA VAL A 238 5.11 13.78 -2.27
C VAL A 238 5.77 15.15 -2.22
N LEU A 239 6.31 15.56 -1.06
CA LEU A 239 6.99 16.84 -0.93
C LEU A 239 8.28 16.88 -1.74
N ALA A 240 9.03 15.77 -1.75
CA ALA A 240 10.24 15.64 -2.57
C ALA A 240 9.93 15.70 -4.08
N GLN A 241 8.76 15.23 -4.51
CA GLN A 241 8.32 15.33 -5.91
C GLN A 241 8.08 16.78 -6.32
N VAL A 242 7.35 17.57 -5.51
CA VAL A 242 7.15 19.00 -5.79
C VAL A 242 8.50 19.72 -5.89
N HIS A 243 9.45 19.40 -5.00
CA HIS A 243 10.81 19.96 -5.06
C HIS A 243 11.52 19.62 -6.40
N ARG A 244 11.46 18.37 -6.85
CA ARG A 244 12.02 17.96 -8.17
C ARG A 244 11.34 18.69 -9.33
N GLN A 245 10.03 18.84 -9.29
CA GLN A 245 9.28 19.57 -10.31
C GLN A 245 9.68 21.03 -10.38
N VAL A 246 9.88 21.71 -9.24
CA VAL A 246 10.39 23.09 -9.16
C VAL A 246 11.80 23.19 -9.75
N LEU A 247 12.70 22.25 -9.45
CA LEU A 247 14.05 22.20 -10.01
C LEU A 247 14.07 21.92 -11.52
N ALA A 248 13.17 21.08 -11.99
CA ALA A 248 13.05 20.70 -13.40
C ALA A 248 12.30 21.73 -14.26
N HIS A 249 11.85 22.85 -13.69
CA HIS A 249 10.96 23.82 -14.34
C HIS A 249 9.73 23.14 -14.98
N ASP A 250 9.12 22.18 -14.28
CA ASP A 250 8.02 21.38 -14.79
C ASP A 250 6.80 22.26 -15.13
N PRO A 251 6.39 22.31 -16.43
CA PRO A 251 5.20 23.06 -16.83
C PRO A 251 3.93 22.62 -16.12
N GLY A 252 3.87 21.36 -15.63
CA GLY A 252 2.72 20.85 -14.89
C GLY A 252 2.45 21.59 -13.59
N LEU A 253 3.46 22.25 -12.98
CA LEU A 253 3.25 23.12 -11.82
C LEU A 253 2.62 24.47 -12.20
N LEU A 254 2.82 24.93 -13.43
CA LEU A 254 2.30 26.22 -13.94
C LEU A 254 0.88 26.09 -14.51
N ALA A 255 0.45 24.86 -14.82
CA ALA A 255 -0.85 24.63 -15.39
C ALA A 255 -1.95 24.95 -14.36
N ASP A 256 -2.80 25.91 -14.66
CA ASP A 256 -4.05 26.11 -13.95
C ASP A 256 -4.90 24.85 -14.08
N ARG A 257 -5.02 24.09 -13.01
CA ARG A 257 -5.89 22.90 -13.01
C ARG A 257 -7.37 23.23 -13.18
N ALA A 258 -7.78 24.47 -13.04
CA ALA A 258 -9.13 24.94 -13.38
C ALA A 258 -9.28 25.34 -14.86
N GLY A 259 -8.16 25.65 -15.54
CA GLY A 259 -8.11 25.77 -16.97
C GLY A 259 -7.62 24.51 -17.67
N ALA A 260 -6.94 23.64 -16.91
CA ALA A 260 -6.76 22.23 -17.18
C ALA A 260 -7.86 21.40 -16.47
N VAL A 261 -9.10 21.67 -16.77
CA VAL A 261 -9.70 20.67 -17.65
C VAL A 261 -8.72 20.59 -18.82
N ALA A 262 -7.59 19.83 -18.62
CA ALA A 262 -6.99 19.15 -19.71
C ALA A 262 -8.19 18.76 -20.52
N THR A 263 -8.28 19.21 -21.74
CA THR A 263 -9.12 18.60 -22.72
C THR A 263 -8.74 17.14 -22.55
N VAL A 264 -9.43 16.48 -21.60
CA VAL A 264 -9.44 15.03 -21.53
C VAL A 264 -9.79 14.71 -22.94
N PRO A 265 -8.88 14.10 -23.73
CA PRO A 265 -9.12 13.93 -25.15
C PRO A 265 -10.56 13.48 -25.26
N ASP A 266 -11.32 13.97 -26.24
CA ASP A 266 -12.71 13.54 -26.45
C ASP A 266 -12.80 12.01 -26.41
N ASP A 267 -11.64 11.36 -26.46
CA ASP A 267 -11.39 9.94 -26.32
C ASP A 267 -10.47 9.61 -25.12
N ALA A 268 -10.96 9.82 -23.90
CA ALA A 268 -10.28 9.36 -22.67
C ALA A 268 -10.04 7.84 -22.69
N LEU A 269 -10.87 7.10 -23.40
CA LEU A 269 -10.75 5.66 -23.55
C LEU A 269 -9.51 5.29 -24.37
N ALA A 270 -9.32 5.90 -25.54
CA ALA A 270 -8.14 5.65 -26.38
C ALA A 270 -6.85 6.15 -25.70
N ALA A 271 -6.91 7.27 -24.98
CA ALA A 271 -5.77 7.74 -24.20
C ALA A 271 -5.38 6.75 -23.09
N GLY A 272 -6.37 6.17 -22.39
CA GLY A 272 -6.15 5.13 -21.39
C GLY A 272 -5.56 3.85 -21.98
N GLU A 273 -6.07 3.41 -23.13
CA GLU A 273 -5.55 2.25 -23.86
C GLU A 273 -4.11 2.47 -24.33
N HIS A 274 -3.81 3.65 -24.87
CA HIS A 274 -2.45 4.01 -25.29
C HIS A 274 -1.48 4.00 -24.10
N ALA A 275 -1.82 4.68 -23.01
CA ALA A 275 -1.00 4.72 -21.81
C ALA A 275 -0.76 3.30 -21.23
N LEU A 276 -1.78 2.44 -21.23
CA LEU A 276 -1.66 1.08 -20.70
C LEU A 276 -0.84 0.17 -21.62
N LEU A 277 -1.20 0.12 -22.91
CA LEU A 277 -0.71 -0.91 -23.83
C LEU A 277 0.60 -0.49 -24.50
N GLU A 278 0.81 0.78 -24.78
CA GLU A 278 1.97 1.25 -25.51
C GLU A 278 3.06 1.78 -24.59
N ASP A 279 2.69 2.55 -23.55
CA ASP A 279 3.65 3.18 -22.66
C ASP A 279 3.85 2.39 -21.35
N GLY A 280 2.92 1.51 -21.00
CA GLY A 280 2.95 0.79 -19.73
C GLY A 280 2.80 1.71 -18.51
N ASP A 281 2.22 2.90 -18.69
CA ASP A 281 1.96 3.87 -17.64
C ASP A 281 0.64 3.53 -16.93
N LEU A 282 0.76 2.76 -15.85
CA LEU A 282 -0.38 2.29 -15.08
C LEU A 282 -1.09 3.42 -14.32
N ARG A 283 -0.39 4.51 -13.99
CA ARG A 283 -0.97 5.66 -13.29
C ARG A 283 -1.87 6.44 -14.23
N THR A 284 -1.29 6.93 -15.33
CA THR A 284 -2.01 7.72 -16.33
C THR A 284 -3.16 6.93 -16.94
N SER A 285 -2.94 5.64 -17.21
CA SER A 285 -3.99 4.77 -17.75
C SER A 285 -5.19 4.66 -16.81
N ARG A 286 -4.97 4.48 -15.50
CA ARG A 286 -6.06 4.41 -14.51
C ARG A 286 -6.85 5.72 -14.43
N GLU A 287 -6.19 6.88 -14.46
CA GLU A 287 -6.87 8.18 -14.44
C GLU A 287 -7.79 8.35 -15.67
N HIS A 288 -7.31 7.97 -16.84
CA HIS A 288 -8.10 8.00 -18.06
C HIS A 288 -9.26 7.01 -18.04
N PHE A 289 -9.01 5.76 -17.62
CA PHE A 289 -10.07 4.75 -17.55
C PHE A 289 -11.13 5.05 -16.48
N GLU A 290 -10.77 5.63 -15.33
CA GLU A 290 -11.74 6.11 -14.34
C GLU A 290 -12.67 7.19 -14.94
N THR A 291 -12.10 8.09 -15.73
CA THR A 291 -12.86 9.13 -16.41
C THR A 291 -13.74 8.53 -17.52
N ALA A 292 -13.18 7.64 -18.33
CA ALA A 292 -13.93 6.96 -19.40
C ALA A 292 -15.09 6.12 -18.83
N TYR A 293 -14.86 5.39 -17.74
CA TYR A 293 -15.87 4.57 -17.07
C TYR A 293 -17.05 5.42 -16.60
N ARG A 294 -16.79 6.52 -15.89
CA ARG A 294 -17.85 7.44 -15.42
C ARG A 294 -18.65 8.06 -16.55
N ARG A 295 -17.99 8.49 -17.64
CA ARG A 295 -18.67 9.05 -18.83
C ARG A 295 -19.53 8.00 -19.55
N ALA A 296 -18.98 6.81 -19.76
CA ALA A 296 -19.70 5.70 -20.38
C ALA A 296 -20.94 5.29 -19.56
N GLU A 297 -20.81 5.25 -18.23
CA GLU A 297 -21.92 4.95 -17.33
C GLU A 297 -23.03 6.00 -17.41
N GLN A 298 -22.67 7.29 -17.44
CA GLN A 298 -23.63 8.40 -17.61
C GLN A 298 -24.29 8.41 -18.98
N ALA A 299 -23.54 8.09 -20.03
CA ALA A 299 -24.04 8.06 -21.41
C ALA A 299 -24.81 6.77 -21.74
N GLY A 300 -24.71 5.73 -20.91
CA GLY A 300 -25.25 4.42 -21.22
C GLY A 300 -24.50 3.68 -22.35
N ASP A 301 -23.24 4.08 -22.63
CA ASP A 301 -22.39 3.45 -23.63
C ASP A 301 -21.77 2.15 -23.08
N THR A 302 -22.34 1.03 -23.47
CA THR A 302 -21.95 -0.28 -22.94
C THR A 302 -20.58 -0.75 -23.44
N ASP A 303 -20.19 -0.38 -24.68
CA ASP A 303 -18.88 -0.75 -25.23
C ASP A 303 -17.76 0.02 -24.54
N ALA A 304 -17.88 1.34 -24.44
CA ALA A 304 -16.91 2.18 -23.73
C ALA A 304 -16.82 1.80 -22.24
N LEU A 305 -17.93 1.47 -21.58
CA LEU A 305 -17.98 0.99 -20.20
C LEU A 305 -17.16 -0.30 -20.02
N ALA A 306 -17.34 -1.25 -20.94
CA ALA A 306 -16.65 -2.54 -20.92
C ALA A 306 -15.14 -2.37 -21.13
N ARG A 307 -14.72 -1.57 -22.11
CA ARG A 307 -13.31 -1.28 -22.38
C ARG A 307 -12.65 -0.55 -21.21
N ALA A 308 -13.33 0.43 -20.63
CA ALA A 308 -12.83 1.14 -19.45
C ALA A 308 -12.70 0.20 -18.24
N ALA A 309 -13.68 -0.67 -18.00
CA ALA A 309 -13.61 -1.67 -16.92
C ALA A 309 -12.43 -2.64 -17.09
N LEU A 310 -12.15 -3.09 -18.33
CA LEU A 310 -10.96 -3.91 -18.64
C LEU A 310 -9.67 -3.16 -18.37
N GLY A 311 -9.57 -1.91 -18.82
CA GLY A 311 -8.38 -1.08 -18.63
C GLY A 311 -8.06 -0.80 -17.17
N LEU A 312 -9.08 -0.61 -16.32
CA LEU A 312 -8.92 -0.49 -14.86
C LEU A 312 -8.30 -1.75 -14.23
N GLY A 313 -8.36 -2.88 -14.88
CA GLY A 313 -7.67 -4.09 -14.49
C GLY A 313 -6.15 -3.96 -14.55
N GLY A 314 -5.61 -3.16 -15.46
CA GLY A 314 -4.18 -3.03 -15.69
C GLY A 314 -3.60 -4.18 -16.53
N VAL A 315 -2.27 -4.27 -16.59
CA VAL A 315 -1.55 -5.26 -17.42
C VAL A 315 -1.59 -6.65 -16.79
N TRP A 316 -1.47 -6.74 -15.46
CA TRP A 316 -1.48 -8.00 -14.70
C TRP A 316 -2.39 -7.93 -13.47
N VAL A 317 -2.55 -9.05 -12.78
CA VAL A 317 -3.27 -9.12 -11.50
C VAL A 317 -2.31 -8.71 -10.38
N HIS A 318 -2.68 -7.71 -9.56
CA HIS A 318 -1.80 -7.17 -8.52
C HIS A 318 -2.01 -7.85 -7.16
N GLU A 319 -0.92 -8.32 -6.55
CA GLU A 319 -0.93 -8.98 -5.24
C GLU A 319 -1.30 -8.03 -4.08
N HIS A 320 -0.92 -6.77 -4.17
CA HIS A 320 -1.07 -5.80 -3.08
C HIS A 320 -2.25 -4.83 -3.23
N ARG A 321 -3.24 -5.18 -4.04
CA ARG A 321 -4.50 -4.42 -4.06
C ARG A 321 -5.22 -4.57 -2.74
N THR A 322 -5.79 -3.46 -2.24
CA THR A 322 -6.66 -3.55 -1.07
C THR A 322 -7.90 -4.37 -1.42
N ALA A 323 -8.45 -5.08 -0.43
CA ALA A 323 -9.68 -5.87 -0.63
C ALA A 323 -10.84 -5.02 -1.20
N ALA A 324 -10.91 -3.74 -0.82
CA ALA A 324 -11.92 -2.80 -1.32
C ALA A 324 -11.72 -2.48 -2.81
N THR A 325 -10.48 -2.19 -3.25
CA THR A 325 -10.21 -1.89 -4.67
C THR A 325 -10.41 -3.11 -5.56
N SER A 326 -10.01 -4.30 -5.10
CA SER A 326 -10.26 -5.55 -5.81
C SER A 326 -11.77 -5.86 -5.93
N ALA A 327 -12.54 -5.68 -4.86
CA ALA A 327 -13.99 -5.86 -4.89
C ALA A 327 -14.68 -4.87 -5.84
N LEU A 328 -14.25 -3.59 -5.84
CA LEU A 328 -14.78 -2.58 -6.75
C LEU A 328 -14.51 -2.94 -8.22
N LEU A 329 -13.27 -3.35 -8.54
CA LEU A 329 -12.92 -3.78 -9.90
C LEU A 329 -13.81 -4.95 -10.35
N ARG A 330 -13.94 -6.01 -9.53
CA ARG A 330 -14.82 -7.15 -9.86
C ARG A 330 -16.27 -6.74 -10.05
N THR A 331 -16.77 -5.81 -9.24
CA THR A 331 -18.14 -5.27 -9.39
C THR A 331 -18.30 -4.56 -10.73
N ARG A 332 -17.35 -3.71 -11.13
CA ARG A 332 -17.36 -3.02 -12.40
C ARG A 332 -17.28 -3.98 -13.60
N LEU A 333 -16.41 -4.99 -13.52
CA LEU A 333 -16.30 -6.03 -14.55
C LEU A 333 -17.63 -6.82 -14.73
N ARG A 334 -18.27 -7.20 -13.61
CA ARG A 334 -19.57 -7.89 -13.65
C ARG A 334 -20.68 -7.00 -14.22
N SER A 335 -20.76 -5.75 -13.76
CA SER A 335 -21.76 -4.79 -14.26
C SER A 335 -21.60 -4.52 -15.76
N ALA A 336 -20.38 -4.44 -16.26
CA ALA A 336 -20.11 -4.31 -17.70
C ALA A 336 -20.51 -5.58 -18.47
N LEU A 337 -20.18 -6.75 -17.93
CA LEU A 337 -20.49 -8.04 -18.54
C LEU A 337 -22.01 -8.29 -18.66
N GLU A 338 -22.79 -7.89 -17.65
CA GLU A 338 -24.26 -8.04 -17.64
C GLU A 338 -24.96 -7.20 -18.73
N ARG A 339 -24.30 -6.14 -19.21
CA ARG A 339 -24.85 -5.21 -20.23
C ARG A 339 -24.48 -5.59 -21.66
N LEU A 340 -23.57 -6.54 -21.86
CA LEU A 340 -23.08 -6.96 -23.16
C LEU A 340 -23.78 -8.22 -23.67
N ASP A 341 -23.84 -8.36 -25.00
CA ASP A 341 -24.14 -9.66 -25.60
C ASP A 341 -23.12 -10.70 -25.13
N PRO A 342 -23.55 -11.82 -24.55
CA PRO A 342 -22.68 -12.90 -24.14
C PRO A 342 -21.70 -13.42 -25.23
N ALA A 343 -22.06 -13.28 -26.51
CA ALA A 343 -21.22 -13.68 -27.64
C ALA A 343 -20.24 -12.60 -28.10
N ALA A 344 -20.33 -11.37 -27.56
CA ALA A 344 -19.45 -10.28 -27.96
C ALA A 344 -17.96 -10.58 -27.59
N PRO A 345 -16.98 -10.20 -28.42
CA PRO A 345 -15.56 -10.38 -28.12
C PRO A 345 -15.14 -9.71 -26.77
N LEU A 346 -15.68 -8.52 -26.49
CA LEU A 346 -15.45 -7.85 -25.21
C LEU A 346 -15.99 -8.63 -24.01
N ALA A 347 -17.12 -9.32 -24.14
CA ALA A 347 -17.63 -10.16 -23.06
C ALA A 347 -16.67 -11.33 -22.74
N GLN A 348 -15.99 -11.87 -23.75
CA GLN A 348 -14.96 -12.90 -23.55
C GLN A 348 -13.76 -12.33 -22.78
N ARG A 349 -13.28 -11.14 -23.13
CA ARG A 349 -12.16 -10.48 -22.43
C ARG A 349 -12.51 -10.11 -20.98
N LEU A 350 -13.73 -9.60 -20.73
CA LEU A 350 -14.22 -9.36 -19.37
C LEU A 350 -14.26 -10.63 -18.52
N ARG A 351 -14.73 -11.76 -19.09
CA ARG A 351 -14.72 -13.07 -18.40
C ARG A 351 -13.31 -13.53 -18.10
N THR A 352 -12.38 -13.32 -19.03
CA THR A 352 -10.95 -13.62 -18.84
C THR A 352 -10.40 -12.84 -17.63
N ARG A 353 -10.60 -11.53 -17.62
CA ARG A 353 -10.13 -10.69 -16.52
C ARG A 353 -10.78 -11.07 -15.19
N LEU A 354 -12.09 -11.26 -15.17
CA LEU A 354 -12.83 -11.62 -13.96
C LEU A 354 -12.39 -12.99 -13.42
N ALA A 355 -12.16 -13.99 -14.27
CA ALA A 355 -11.66 -15.29 -13.87
C ALA A 355 -10.26 -15.18 -13.21
N GLY A 356 -9.36 -14.37 -13.79
CA GLY A 356 -8.05 -14.13 -13.23
C GLY A 356 -8.09 -13.43 -11.86
N GLU A 357 -8.93 -12.37 -11.72
CA GLU A 357 -9.09 -11.66 -10.44
C GLU A 357 -9.69 -12.58 -9.36
N GLU A 358 -10.64 -13.43 -9.71
CA GLU A 358 -11.27 -14.37 -8.78
C GLU A 358 -10.32 -15.50 -8.38
N ASP A 359 -9.59 -16.08 -9.33
CA ASP A 359 -8.62 -17.15 -9.05
C ASP A 359 -7.44 -16.60 -8.24
N TYR A 360 -6.93 -15.43 -8.60
CA TYR A 360 -5.86 -14.78 -7.86
C TYR A 360 -6.25 -14.53 -6.39
N GLU A 361 -7.45 -13.99 -6.13
CA GLU A 361 -7.96 -13.79 -4.76
C GLU A 361 -8.15 -15.11 -4.01
N ALA A 362 -8.68 -16.13 -4.68
CA ALA A 362 -8.93 -17.45 -4.08
C ALA A 362 -7.64 -18.29 -3.91
N GLY A 363 -6.57 -17.98 -4.66
CA GLY A 363 -5.35 -18.79 -4.75
C GLY A 363 -5.51 -20.07 -5.56
N THR A 364 -6.37 -20.00 -6.53
CA THR A 364 -6.64 -21.07 -7.47
C THR A 364 -6.25 -20.62 -8.88
N SER A 365 -6.35 -21.50 -9.85
CA SER A 365 -6.10 -21.22 -11.26
C SER A 365 -7.09 -21.92 -12.19
N ASP A 366 -8.07 -22.61 -11.65
CA ASP A 366 -8.96 -23.50 -12.43
C ASP A 366 -9.82 -22.71 -13.41
N LYS A 367 -10.34 -21.55 -12.98
CA LYS A 367 -11.20 -20.71 -13.80
C LYS A 367 -10.43 -20.11 -14.97
N ILE A 368 -9.26 -19.54 -14.71
CA ILE A 368 -8.45 -18.89 -15.75
C ILE A 368 -7.88 -19.91 -16.72
N LEU A 369 -7.46 -21.08 -16.26
CA LEU A 369 -7.01 -22.17 -17.14
C LEU A 369 -8.14 -22.67 -18.03
N ALA A 370 -9.35 -22.82 -17.51
CA ALA A 370 -10.52 -23.14 -18.33
C ALA A 370 -10.84 -22.04 -19.37
N VAL A 371 -10.51 -20.77 -19.07
CA VAL A 371 -10.62 -19.67 -20.05
C VAL A 371 -9.54 -19.81 -21.13
N VAL A 372 -8.30 -20.12 -20.77
CA VAL A 372 -7.20 -20.36 -21.74
C VAL A 372 -7.61 -21.42 -22.75
N GLU A 373 -8.15 -22.56 -22.31
CA GLU A 373 -8.60 -23.61 -23.22
C GLU A 373 -9.72 -23.14 -24.19
N ARG A 374 -10.68 -22.37 -23.66
CA ARG A 374 -11.76 -21.82 -24.50
C ARG A 374 -11.26 -20.79 -25.52
N THR A 375 -10.34 -19.89 -25.11
CA THR A 375 -9.80 -18.87 -26.02
C THR A 375 -8.88 -19.48 -27.08
N ARG A 376 -8.15 -20.55 -26.75
CA ARG A 376 -7.35 -21.33 -27.71
C ARG A 376 -8.20 -21.90 -28.83
N ALA A 377 -9.42 -22.37 -28.51
CA ALA A 377 -10.38 -22.88 -29.50
C ALA A 377 -11.16 -21.76 -30.24
N GLY A 378 -11.25 -20.56 -29.66
CA GLY A 378 -12.16 -19.50 -30.12
C GLY A 378 -11.65 -18.62 -31.27
N GLY A 379 -10.37 -18.67 -31.63
CA GLY A 379 -9.81 -17.96 -32.78
C GLY A 379 -9.55 -16.44 -32.61
N ASP A 380 -9.90 -15.82 -31.48
CA ASP A 380 -9.52 -14.42 -31.15
C ASP A 380 -8.13 -14.36 -30.52
N PRO A 381 -7.09 -13.86 -31.26
CA PRO A 381 -5.72 -13.86 -30.75
C PRO A 381 -5.52 -12.86 -29.60
N VAL A 382 -6.29 -11.78 -29.52
CA VAL A 382 -6.21 -10.79 -28.45
C VAL A 382 -6.73 -11.36 -27.15
N ALA A 383 -7.95 -11.94 -27.18
CA ALA A 383 -8.51 -12.59 -25.99
C ALA A 383 -7.66 -13.76 -25.51
N HIS A 384 -7.02 -14.48 -26.44
CA HIS A 384 -6.14 -15.59 -26.09
C HIS A 384 -4.83 -15.12 -25.47
N ALA A 385 -4.19 -14.08 -26.01
CA ALA A 385 -2.99 -13.48 -25.43
C ALA A 385 -3.23 -12.96 -24.01
N GLU A 386 -4.35 -12.28 -23.78
CA GLU A 386 -4.74 -11.82 -22.44
C GLU A 386 -4.98 -12.98 -21.47
N ALA A 387 -5.62 -14.04 -21.92
CA ALA A 387 -5.85 -15.23 -21.09
C ALA A 387 -4.53 -15.90 -20.67
N LEU A 388 -3.58 -16.05 -21.63
CA LEU A 388 -2.27 -16.63 -21.36
C LEU A 388 -1.47 -15.79 -20.36
N SER A 389 -1.41 -14.47 -20.54
CA SER A 389 -0.68 -13.57 -19.64
C SER A 389 -1.25 -13.56 -18.22
N ILE A 390 -2.58 -13.50 -18.08
CA ILE A 390 -3.25 -13.53 -16.77
C ILE A 390 -3.08 -14.89 -16.10
N ALA A 391 -3.22 -15.99 -16.84
CA ALA A 391 -3.04 -17.33 -16.32
C ALA A 391 -1.61 -17.54 -15.81
N HIS A 392 -0.61 -17.08 -16.56
CA HIS A 392 0.79 -17.12 -16.12
C HIS A 392 0.96 -16.45 -14.76
N HIS A 393 0.43 -15.24 -14.58
CA HIS A 393 0.52 -14.52 -13.33
C HIS A 393 -0.20 -15.21 -12.15
N CYS A 394 -1.32 -15.89 -12.40
CA CYS A 394 -2.01 -16.69 -11.38
C CYS A 394 -1.23 -17.95 -10.95
N LEU A 395 -0.27 -18.39 -11.76
CA LEU A 395 0.50 -19.63 -11.55
C LEU A 395 1.92 -19.38 -10.99
N LEU A 396 2.22 -18.23 -10.40
CA LEU A 396 3.57 -17.85 -9.93
C LEU A 396 4.12 -18.73 -8.79
N GLY A 397 3.32 -19.59 -8.19
CA GLY A 397 3.77 -20.56 -7.19
C GLY A 397 4.75 -21.59 -7.75
N PRO A 398 5.57 -22.22 -6.90
CA PRO A 398 6.66 -23.10 -7.34
C PRO A 398 6.18 -24.44 -7.97
N ASP A 399 4.91 -24.80 -7.78
CA ASP A 399 4.33 -26.04 -8.32
C ASP A 399 4.12 -26.02 -9.84
N HIS A 400 4.16 -24.83 -10.46
CA HIS A 400 3.64 -24.63 -11.82
C HIS A 400 4.71 -24.27 -12.86
N THR A 401 5.99 -24.49 -12.58
CA THR A 401 7.10 -24.06 -13.46
C THR A 401 6.94 -24.49 -14.92
N ALA A 402 6.61 -25.74 -15.18
CA ALA A 402 6.43 -26.24 -16.56
C ALA A 402 5.19 -25.62 -17.25
N ALA A 403 4.11 -25.43 -16.50
CA ALA A 403 2.87 -24.82 -17.03
C ALA A 403 3.08 -23.35 -17.39
N ARG A 404 3.77 -22.57 -16.52
CA ARG A 404 4.11 -21.17 -16.79
C ARG A 404 4.93 -21.00 -18.06
N HIS A 405 6.03 -21.76 -18.18
CA HIS A 405 6.89 -21.70 -19.36
C HIS A 405 6.13 -22.03 -20.66
N ALA A 406 5.21 -23.01 -20.63
CA ALA A 406 4.35 -23.30 -21.77
C ALA A 406 3.44 -22.11 -22.12
N LEU A 407 2.82 -21.44 -21.12
CA LEU A 407 1.98 -20.27 -21.33
C LEU A 407 2.78 -19.08 -21.89
N ALA A 408 3.98 -18.80 -21.37
CA ALA A 408 4.86 -17.74 -21.86
C ALA A 408 5.29 -17.98 -23.32
N THR A 409 5.71 -19.19 -23.64
CA THR A 409 6.09 -19.59 -25.00
C THR A 409 4.91 -19.45 -25.98
N GLU A 410 3.72 -19.92 -25.58
CA GLU A 410 2.49 -19.79 -26.38
C GLU A 410 2.12 -18.33 -26.59
N LEU A 411 2.25 -17.48 -25.55
CA LEU A 411 1.99 -16.03 -25.64
C LEU A 411 2.91 -15.35 -26.67
N ILE A 412 4.21 -15.65 -26.63
CA ILE A 412 5.17 -15.15 -27.65
C ILE A 412 4.70 -15.56 -29.06
N GLY A 413 4.30 -16.81 -29.25
CA GLY A 413 3.78 -17.32 -30.54
C GLY A 413 2.47 -16.64 -30.97
N VAL A 414 1.61 -16.26 -30.04
CA VAL A 414 0.33 -15.58 -30.33
C VAL A 414 0.52 -14.09 -30.60
N SER A 415 1.56 -13.45 -30.05
CA SER A 415 1.81 -12.00 -30.17
C SER A 415 1.89 -11.51 -31.60
N THR A 416 2.43 -12.32 -32.52
CA THR A 416 2.48 -12.00 -33.96
C THR A 416 1.10 -11.91 -34.61
N ARG A 417 0.13 -12.65 -34.08
CA ARG A 417 -1.27 -12.69 -34.60
C ARG A 417 -2.16 -11.65 -33.97
N SER A 418 -1.92 -11.30 -32.69
CA SER A 418 -2.66 -10.23 -32.00
C SER A 418 -2.33 -8.85 -32.54
N GLY A 419 -1.12 -8.67 -33.12
CA GLY A 419 -0.62 -7.40 -33.61
C GLY A 419 -0.34 -6.38 -32.52
N ARG A 420 -0.45 -6.74 -31.23
CA ARG A 420 -0.17 -5.86 -30.10
C ARG A 420 1.26 -6.09 -29.59
N ARG A 421 2.05 -5.03 -29.65
CA ARG A 421 3.44 -5.06 -29.12
C ARG A 421 3.49 -5.50 -27.66
N THR A 422 2.53 -5.05 -26.85
CA THR A 422 2.43 -5.39 -25.42
C THR A 422 2.38 -6.91 -25.21
N ASP A 423 1.70 -7.67 -26.06
CA ASP A 423 1.63 -9.13 -25.91
C ASP A 423 3.01 -9.78 -26.12
N LEU A 424 3.84 -9.25 -27.02
CA LEU A 424 5.21 -9.70 -27.18
C LEU A 424 6.07 -9.33 -25.96
N VAL A 425 5.99 -8.07 -25.50
CA VAL A 425 6.72 -7.60 -24.31
C VAL A 425 6.35 -8.45 -23.10
N MET A 426 5.07 -8.72 -22.89
CA MET A 426 4.61 -9.58 -21.79
C MET A 426 5.06 -11.02 -21.95
N GLY A 427 5.03 -11.59 -23.15
CA GLY A 427 5.51 -12.94 -23.39
C GLY A 427 7.02 -13.11 -23.07
N VAL A 428 7.85 -12.17 -23.54
CA VAL A 428 9.30 -12.18 -23.26
C VAL A 428 9.58 -11.91 -21.78
N LEU A 429 8.80 -11.01 -21.14
CA LEU A 429 8.90 -10.75 -19.71
C LEU A 429 8.59 -12.03 -18.90
N TRP A 430 7.50 -12.71 -19.20
CA TRP A 430 7.11 -13.93 -18.49
C TRP A 430 8.12 -15.08 -18.68
N ASP A 431 8.64 -15.24 -19.88
CA ASP A 431 9.69 -16.23 -20.13
C ASP A 431 10.99 -15.90 -19.38
N THR A 432 11.36 -14.61 -19.33
CA THR A 432 12.49 -14.13 -18.52
C THR A 432 12.30 -14.45 -17.04
N VAL A 433 11.10 -14.16 -16.48
CA VAL A 433 10.75 -14.50 -15.09
C VAL A 433 10.89 -15.99 -14.84
N ASP A 434 10.33 -16.82 -15.73
CA ASP A 434 10.33 -18.27 -15.55
C ASP A 434 11.74 -18.87 -15.57
N LEU A 435 12.61 -18.38 -16.46
CA LEU A 435 14.01 -18.81 -16.51
C LEU A 435 14.75 -18.44 -15.21
N PHE A 436 14.53 -17.25 -14.66
CA PHE A 436 15.11 -16.89 -13.35
C PHE A 436 14.56 -17.75 -12.22
N LEU A 437 13.25 -17.95 -12.15
CA LEU A 437 12.61 -18.76 -11.12
C LEU A 437 13.03 -20.23 -11.18
N ALA A 438 13.38 -20.73 -12.35
CA ALA A 438 13.94 -22.08 -12.54
C ALA A 438 15.45 -22.14 -12.27
N GLY A 439 16.13 -21.01 -12.16
CA GLY A 439 17.61 -20.97 -12.06
C GLY A 439 18.30 -21.32 -13.37
N ASP A 440 17.64 -21.10 -14.50
CA ASP A 440 18.16 -21.43 -15.84
C ASP A 440 19.30 -20.47 -16.24
N PRO A 441 20.43 -20.97 -16.77
CA PRO A 441 21.57 -20.14 -17.18
C PRO A 441 21.26 -19.18 -18.34
N HIS A 442 20.18 -19.39 -19.11
CA HIS A 442 19.77 -18.50 -20.20
C HIS A 442 18.97 -17.27 -19.73
N ALA A 443 18.59 -17.21 -18.45
CA ALA A 443 17.78 -16.11 -17.92
C ALA A 443 18.35 -14.70 -18.18
N GLN A 444 19.68 -14.54 -18.04
CA GLN A 444 20.32 -13.23 -18.27
C GLN A 444 20.31 -12.84 -19.77
N ARG A 445 20.41 -13.82 -20.67
CA ARG A 445 20.31 -13.56 -22.12
C ARG A 445 18.89 -13.10 -22.47
N MET A 446 17.87 -13.75 -21.92
CA MET A 446 16.48 -13.39 -22.16
C MET A 446 16.16 -12.00 -21.58
N LEU A 447 16.74 -11.64 -20.42
CA LEU A 447 16.64 -10.28 -19.89
C LEU A 447 17.27 -9.25 -20.85
N GLY A 448 18.38 -9.57 -21.52
CA GLY A 448 18.96 -8.72 -22.56
C GLY A 448 18.02 -8.53 -23.76
N GLU A 449 17.35 -9.59 -24.21
CA GLU A 449 16.35 -9.52 -25.28
C GLU A 449 15.14 -8.64 -24.86
N LEU A 450 14.71 -8.72 -23.61
CA LEU A 450 13.69 -7.83 -23.04
C LEU A 450 14.15 -6.36 -23.02
N ASP A 451 15.40 -6.11 -22.60
CA ASP A 451 15.98 -4.79 -22.58
C ASP A 451 16.04 -4.16 -24.00
N ASP A 452 16.41 -4.93 -25.02
CA ASP A 452 16.40 -4.48 -26.40
C ASP A 452 15.00 -4.08 -26.89
N LEU A 453 13.98 -4.86 -26.53
CA LEU A 453 12.59 -4.52 -26.82
C LEU A 453 12.15 -3.22 -26.12
N LEU A 454 12.57 -3.01 -24.87
CA LEU A 454 12.22 -1.83 -24.06
C LEU A 454 13.02 -0.60 -24.49
N ALA A 455 14.27 -0.77 -24.98
CA ALA A 455 15.07 0.30 -25.53
C ALA A 455 14.51 0.82 -26.85
N ALA A 456 13.97 -0.06 -27.70
CA ALA A 456 13.31 0.34 -28.95
C ALA A 456 12.07 1.23 -28.70
N ARG A 457 11.31 0.95 -27.67
CA ARG A 457 10.20 1.76 -27.18
C ARG A 457 9.96 1.45 -25.71
N LYS A 458 9.95 2.48 -24.87
CA LYS A 458 9.73 2.35 -23.42
C LYS A 458 8.35 1.72 -23.12
N HIS A 459 8.31 0.92 -22.06
CA HIS A 459 7.10 0.42 -21.44
C HIS A 459 7.34 0.41 -19.92
N LEU A 460 6.81 1.40 -19.21
CA LEU A 460 7.20 1.70 -17.82
C LEU A 460 7.03 0.50 -16.88
N ALA A 461 5.88 -0.16 -16.92
CA ALA A 461 5.62 -1.30 -16.05
C ALA A 461 6.56 -2.48 -16.30
N ALA A 462 6.80 -2.87 -17.59
CA ALA A 462 7.74 -3.94 -17.90
C ALA A 462 9.20 -3.53 -17.60
N GLY A 463 9.55 -2.25 -17.83
CA GLY A 463 10.86 -1.68 -17.49
C GLY A 463 11.13 -1.74 -15.98
N PHE A 464 10.14 -1.44 -15.17
CA PHE A 464 10.23 -1.57 -13.71
C PHE A 464 10.58 -3.00 -13.27
N VAL A 465 9.94 -4.02 -13.86
CA VAL A 465 10.23 -5.42 -13.56
C VAL A 465 11.64 -5.80 -14.04
N ALA A 466 12.03 -5.39 -15.25
CA ALA A 466 13.38 -5.65 -15.77
C ALA A 466 14.48 -5.01 -14.90
N ASP A 467 14.28 -3.78 -14.45
CA ASP A 467 15.23 -3.11 -13.56
C ASP A 467 15.29 -3.75 -12.18
N ALA A 468 14.17 -4.24 -11.65
CA ALA A 468 14.16 -5.02 -10.41
C ALA A 468 14.98 -6.32 -10.51
N MET A 469 14.94 -7.01 -11.66
CA MET A 469 15.80 -8.18 -11.93
C MET A 469 17.29 -7.80 -12.01
N LYS A 470 17.63 -6.64 -12.57
CA LYS A 470 19.03 -6.13 -12.59
C LYS A 470 19.54 -5.85 -11.18
N VAL A 471 18.70 -5.31 -10.30
CA VAL A 471 19.03 -5.15 -8.87
C VAL A 471 19.30 -6.51 -8.24
N MET A 472 18.45 -7.51 -8.48
CA MET A 472 18.67 -8.87 -8.00
C MET A 472 20.00 -9.46 -8.51
N LEU A 473 20.36 -9.23 -9.77
CA LEU A 473 21.65 -9.65 -10.33
C LEU A 473 22.84 -8.93 -9.67
N ALA A 474 22.73 -7.64 -9.36
CA ALA A 474 23.74 -6.90 -8.61
C ALA A 474 23.92 -7.47 -7.18
N ILE A 475 22.84 -7.86 -6.51
CA ILE A 475 22.87 -8.56 -5.21
C ILE A 475 23.59 -9.89 -5.34
N ARG A 476 23.25 -10.72 -6.35
CA ARG A 476 23.92 -12.01 -6.61
C ARG A 476 25.42 -11.88 -6.89
N ALA A 477 25.81 -10.78 -7.52
CA ALA A 477 27.21 -10.46 -7.77
C ALA A 477 27.95 -9.90 -6.53
N GLY A 478 27.25 -9.63 -5.43
CA GLY A 478 27.85 -9.03 -4.23
C GLY A 478 28.09 -7.52 -4.34
N ARG A 479 27.61 -6.87 -5.42
CA ARG A 479 27.75 -5.41 -5.63
C ARG A 479 26.68 -4.63 -4.87
N PHE A 480 26.76 -4.65 -3.53
CA PHE A 480 25.69 -4.13 -2.66
C PHE A 480 25.47 -2.62 -2.76
N GLY A 481 26.51 -1.82 -3.00
CA GLY A 481 26.38 -0.38 -3.21
C GLY A 481 25.59 -0.05 -4.49
N GLU A 482 25.91 -0.73 -5.60
CA GLU A 482 25.17 -0.63 -6.86
C GLU A 482 23.74 -1.13 -6.71
N ALA A 483 23.55 -2.26 -5.99
CA ALA A 483 22.24 -2.82 -5.74
C ALA A 483 21.33 -1.87 -4.94
N GLU A 484 21.86 -1.17 -3.91
CA GLU A 484 21.08 -0.18 -3.16
C GLU A 484 20.68 1.03 -3.99
N GLN A 485 21.60 1.55 -4.81
CA GLN A 485 21.28 2.66 -5.72
C GLN A 485 20.24 2.22 -6.76
N GLY A 486 20.46 1.05 -7.37
CA GLY A 486 19.52 0.47 -8.32
C GLY A 486 18.14 0.22 -7.71
N ALA A 487 18.05 -0.29 -6.46
CA ALA A 487 16.79 -0.51 -5.78
C ALA A 487 16.00 0.79 -5.56
N ARG A 488 16.67 1.89 -5.20
CA ARG A 488 16.03 3.21 -5.05
C ARG A 488 15.53 3.73 -6.39
N ALA A 489 16.36 3.71 -7.43
CA ALA A 489 15.97 4.14 -8.76
C ALA A 489 14.81 3.29 -9.33
N CYS A 490 14.85 1.98 -9.11
CA CYS A 490 13.79 1.06 -9.49
C CYS A 490 12.47 1.38 -8.76
N ALA A 491 12.52 1.65 -7.46
CA ALA A 491 11.34 2.06 -6.70
C ALA A 491 10.74 3.39 -7.20
N GLU A 492 11.58 4.37 -7.55
CA GLU A 492 11.13 5.64 -8.14
C GLU A 492 10.47 5.41 -9.51
N LEU A 493 11.02 4.54 -10.34
CA LEU A 493 10.43 4.16 -11.63
C LEU A 493 9.08 3.47 -11.44
N GLY A 494 8.98 2.48 -10.52
CA GLY A 494 7.73 1.78 -10.22
C GLY A 494 6.65 2.72 -9.69
N GLN A 495 7.01 3.65 -8.80
CA GLN A 495 6.11 4.69 -8.34
C GLN A 495 5.66 5.63 -9.46
N ALA A 496 6.56 6.02 -10.36
CA ALA A 496 6.23 6.84 -11.52
C ALA A 496 5.27 6.10 -12.47
N ALA A 497 5.52 4.82 -12.73
CA ALA A 497 4.65 3.95 -13.51
C ALA A 497 3.28 3.72 -12.82
N GLY A 498 3.16 4.00 -11.53
CA GLY A 498 1.95 3.75 -10.75
C GLY A 498 1.78 2.30 -10.33
N ASP A 499 2.89 1.53 -10.27
CA ASP A 499 2.87 0.16 -9.78
C ASP A 499 2.70 0.13 -8.26
N VAL A 500 1.76 -0.67 -7.78
CA VAL A 500 1.43 -0.75 -6.34
C VAL A 500 2.48 -1.52 -5.53
N ASP A 501 3.29 -2.33 -6.19
CA ASP A 501 4.30 -3.20 -5.58
C ASP A 501 5.66 -2.51 -5.42
N ALA A 502 5.83 -1.30 -5.97
CA ALA A 502 7.12 -0.61 -6.02
C ALA A 502 7.83 -0.51 -4.66
N LEU A 503 7.11 -0.13 -3.60
CA LEU A 503 7.68 -0.04 -2.25
C LEU A 503 7.90 -1.42 -1.61
N GLY A 504 7.01 -2.37 -1.86
CA GLY A 504 7.15 -3.75 -1.38
C GLY A 504 8.39 -4.42 -1.97
N TRP A 505 8.64 -4.24 -3.26
CA TRP A 505 9.83 -4.77 -3.93
C TRP A 505 11.12 -4.12 -3.44
N TYR A 506 11.10 -2.79 -3.25
CA TYR A 506 12.22 -2.09 -2.62
C TYR A 506 12.56 -2.68 -1.24
N GLY A 507 11.54 -2.92 -0.41
CA GLY A 507 11.70 -3.56 0.89
C GLY A 507 12.30 -4.98 0.78
N ALA A 508 11.82 -5.80 -0.15
CA ALA A 508 12.33 -7.15 -0.38
C ALA A 508 13.80 -7.15 -0.84
N GLN A 509 14.18 -6.20 -1.72
CA GLN A 509 15.56 -6.02 -2.16
C GLN A 509 16.47 -5.58 -1.02
N LEU A 510 16.03 -4.63 -0.18
CA LEU A 510 16.78 -4.23 1.02
C LEU A 510 16.95 -5.39 2.00
N VAL A 511 15.92 -6.21 2.20
CA VAL A 511 16.03 -7.43 3.03
C VAL A 511 17.11 -8.35 2.50
N ALA A 512 17.15 -8.61 1.19
CA ALA A 512 18.18 -9.46 0.58
C ALA A 512 19.59 -8.85 0.72
N ILE A 513 19.75 -7.54 0.49
CA ILE A 513 21.03 -6.83 0.66
C ILE A 513 21.50 -6.95 2.11
N ARG A 514 20.67 -6.59 3.09
CA ARG A 514 21.04 -6.63 4.51
C ARG A 514 21.25 -8.04 5.03
N TRP A 515 20.52 -9.03 4.49
CA TRP A 515 20.74 -10.44 4.78
C TRP A 515 22.18 -10.86 4.48
N PHE A 516 22.63 -10.61 3.24
CA PHE A 516 23.96 -11.01 2.81
C PHE A 516 25.08 -10.12 3.38
N GLN A 517 24.78 -8.91 3.85
CA GLN A 517 25.72 -8.09 4.60
C GLN A 517 25.81 -8.49 6.09
N GLY A 518 24.99 -9.44 6.58
CA GLY A 518 24.92 -9.77 8.01
C GLY A 518 24.30 -8.68 8.89
N ARG A 519 23.55 -7.73 8.29
CA ARG A 519 22.98 -6.54 8.94
C ARG A 519 21.45 -6.53 8.94
N LEU A 520 20.83 -7.69 8.78
CA LEU A 520 19.37 -7.78 8.66
C LEU A 520 18.64 -7.25 9.90
N GLY A 521 19.26 -7.33 11.09
CA GLY A 521 18.76 -6.77 12.34
C GLY A 521 18.46 -5.27 12.29
N ASP A 522 19.17 -4.50 11.44
CA ASP A 522 18.95 -3.06 11.27
C ASP A 522 17.55 -2.74 10.72
N LEU A 523 16.91 -3.70 10.07
CA LEU A 523 15.60 -3.53 9.45
C LEU A 523 14.41 -3.83 10.40
N VAL A 524 14.64 -4.30 11.62
CA VAL A 524 13.56 -4.66 12.56
C VAL A 524 12.53 -3.53 12.72
N PRO A 525 12.88 -2.25 12.95
CA PRO A 525 11.89 -1.19 13.13
C PRO A 525 11.05 -0.93 11.88
N VAL A 526 11.65 -1.06 10.69
CA VAL A 526 10.95 -0.87 9.40
C VAL A 526 10.01 -2.02 9.13
N LEU A 527 10.47 -3.26 9.33
CA LEU A 527 9.66 -4.46 9.11
C LEU A 527 8.49 -4.54 10.11
N ASP A 528 8.70 -4.20 11.37
CA ASP A 528 7.62 -4.16 12.37
C ASP A 528 6.56 -3.12 12.01
N GLY A 529 6.97 -1.94 11.51
CA GLY A 529 6.05 -0.92 11.01
C GLY A 529 5.22 -1.40 9.80
N LEU A 530 5.84 -2.12 8.87
CA LEU A 530 5.16 -2.66 7.69
C LEU A 530 4.10 -3.70 8.04
N MET A 531 4.26 -4.45 9.13
CA MET A 531 3.28 -5.44 9.58
C MET A 531 1.87 -4.88 9.83
N HIS A 532 1.76 -3.57 10.01
CA HIS A 532 0.50 -2.88 10.26
C HIS A 532 -0.03 -2.15 9.01
N SER A 533 0.63 -2.33 7.85
CA SER A 533 0.20 -1.69 6.60
C SER A 533 -1.07 -2.34 6.05
N PRO A 534 -2.12 -1.53 5.73
CA PRO A 534 -3.35 -2.06 5.15
C PRO A 534 -3.19 -2.52 3.69
N THR A 535 -2.03 -2.27 3.08
CA THR A 535 -1.71 -2.66 1.70
C THR A 535 -1.06 -4.03 1.59
N LEU A 536 -0.68 -4.66 2.72
CA LEU A 536 -0.17 -6.02 2.72
C LEU A 536 -1.26 -6.99 2.28
N SER A 537 -0.95 -7.77 1.27
CA SER A 537 -1.81 -8.87 0.85
C SER A 537 -1.92 -9.91 1.97
N ALA A 538 -3.13 -10.40 2.23
CA ALA A 538 -3.33 -11.53 3.15
C ALA A 538 -2.62 -12.82 2.68
N ARG A 539 -2.10 -12.84 1.46
CA ARG A 539 -1.42 -13.98 0.82
C ARG A 539 0.10 -13.85 0.82
N ASP A 540 0.64 -12.64 0.99
CA ASP A 540 2.08 -12.44 1.13
C ASP A 540 2.47 -12.50 2.60
N ASN A 541 3.06 -13.64 2.99
CA ASN A 541 3.56 -13.88 4.33
C ASN A 541 5.08 -13.67 4.46
N SER A 542 5.76 -13.24 3.38
CA SER A 542 7.22 -13.08 3.36
C SER A 542 7.73 -12.04 4.36
N TYR A 543 6.93 -11.02 4.66
CA TYR A 543 7.26 -10.01 5.67
C TYR A 543 7.36 -10.59 7.08
N TYR A 544 6.47 -11.54 7.44
CA TYR A 544 6.59 -12.25 8.72
C TYR A 544 7.89 -13.04 8.80
N ALA A 545 8.26 -13.70 7.70
CA ALA A 545 9.52 -14.43 7.62
C ALA A 545 10.73 -13.47 7.74
N ALA A 546 10.69 -12.34 7.03
CA ALA A 546 11.76 -11.33 7.09
C ALA A 546 11.91 -10.73 8.50
N LEU A 547 10.79 -10.35 9.15
CA LEU A 547 10.81 -9.83 10.52
C LEU A 547 11.31 -10.89 11.50
N ALA A 548 10.89 -12.15 11.36
CA ALA A 548 11.31 -13.24 12.24
C ALA A 548 12.83 -13.44 12.20
N VAL A 549 13.42 -13.49 10.99
CA VAL A 549 14.89 -13.62 10.84
C VAL A 549 15.61 -12.37 11.34
N ALA A 550 15.11 -11.17 10.98
CA ALA A 550 15.73 -9.92 11.39
C ALA A 550 15.79 -9.79 12.93
N ALA A 551 14.67 -10.06 13.60
CA ALA A 551 14.58 -10.03 15.05
C ALA A 551 15.46 -11.12 15.71
N ALA A 552 15.47 -12.35 15.16
CA ALA A 552 16.34 -13.41 15.65
C ALA A 552 17.82 -13.05 15.52
N SER A 553 18.21 -12.45 14.38
CA SER A 553 19.59 -12.00 14.14
C SER A 553 20.01 -10.86 15.05
N ALA A 554 19.06 -9.99 15.47
CA ALA A 554 19.27 -8.93 16.44
C ALA A 554 19.25 -9.42 17.91
N GLY A 555 18.97 -10.71 18.16
CA GLY A 555 18.86 -11.28 19.49
C GLY A 555 17.49 -11.09 20.16
N ASP A 556 16.53 -10.44 19.49
CA ASP A 556 15.16 -10.31 19.98
C ASP A 556 14.33 -11.58 19.73
N ARG A 557 14.56 -12.55 20.61
CA ARG A 557 13.88 -13.87 20.54
C ARG A 557 12.36 -13.76 20.66
N ARG A 558 11.83 -12.76 21.35
CA ARG A 558 10.39 -12.58 21.57
C ARG A 558 9.70 -12.17 20.29
N THR A 559 10.19 -11.11 19.64
CA THR A 559 9.67 -10.65 18.36
C THR A 559 9.83 -11.71 17.28
N ALA A 560 11.01 -12.38 17.23
CA ALA A 560 11.27 -13.47 16.30
C ALA A 560 10.28 -14.62 16.44
N ALA A 561 10.04 -15.11 17.65
CA ALA A 561 9.09 -16.18 17.91
C ALA A 561 7.64 -15.77 17.60
N GLY A 562 7.27 -14.53 17.90
CA GLY A 562 5.95 -13.98 17.58
C GLY A 562 5.70 -13.88 16.07
N ALA A 563 6.67 -13.39 15.30
CA ALA A 563 6.59 -13.29 13.84
C ALA A 563 6.57 -14.69 13.18
N LEU A 564 7.42 -15.61 13.66
CA LEU A 564 7.43 -16.99 13.20
C LEU A 564 6.09 -17.71 13.49
N ALA A 565 5.50 -17.49 14.66
CA ALA A 565 4.20 -18.06 15.00
C ALA A 565 3.09 -17.51 14.08
N ARG A 566 3.13 -16.23 13.72
CA ARG A 566 2.18 -15.65 12.75
C ARG A 566 2.36 -16.24 11.35
N LEU A 567 3.62 -16.43 10.91
CA LEU A 567 3.91 -17.10 9.63
C LEU A 567 3.39 -18.52 9.61
N CYS A 568 3.61 -19.27 10.69
CA CYS A 568 3.20 -20.66 10.77
C CYS A 568 1.68 -20.83 10.92
N GLY A 569 0.98 -19.84 11.49
CA GLY A 569 -0.43 -20.01 11.85
C GLY A 569 -0.66 -21.28 12.68
N ASP A 570 -1.82 -21.88 12.50
CA ASP A 570 -2.14 -23.19 13.11
C ASP A 570 -1.44 -24.35 12.34
N ASP A 571 -1.24 -24.20 11.05
CA ASP A 571 -0.57 -25.17 10.19
C ASP A 571 0.28 -24.50 9.10
N LEU A 572 1.60 -24.65 9.18
CA LEU A 572 2.53 -24.15 8.17
C LEU A 572 2.25 -24.74 6.76
N GLY A 573 1.64 -25.91 6.68
CA GLY A 573 1.22 -26.52 5.40
C GLY A 573 0.11 -25.75 4.69
N ALA A 574 -0.64 -24.92 5.41
CA ALA A 574 -1.68 -24.05 4.86
C ALA A 574 -1.12 -22.73 4.29
N LEU A 575 0.20 -22.49 4.38
CA LEU A 575 0.83 -21.30 3.80
C LEU A 575 0.52 -21.22 2.30
N PRO A 576 0.00 -20.06 1.80
CA PRO A 576 -0.32 -19.92 0.39
C PRO A 576 0.91 -20.18 -0.50
N ARG A 577 0.75 -21.03 -1.50
CA ARG A 577 1.81 -21.35 -2.47
C ARG A 577 1.91 -20.24 -3.54
N SER A 578 2.19 -19.03 -3.06
CA SER A 578 2.35 -17.82 -3.86
C SER A 578 3.77 -17.68 -4.41
N SER A 579 4.01 -16.57 -5.11
CA SER A 579 5.32 -16.15 -5.61
C SER A 579 6.37 -15.91 -4.51
N THR A 580 5.94 -15.80 -3.23
CA THR A 580 6.83 -15.59 -2.07
C THR A 580 6.94 -16.83 -1.15
N TYR A 581 6.34 -17.97 -1.54
CA TYR A 581 6.31 -19.18 -0.74
C TYR A 581 7.69 -19.70 -0.36
N LEU A 582 8.61 -19.82 -1.33
CA LEU A 582 9.95 -20.38 -1.08
C LEU A 582 10.80 -19.50 -0.19
N VAL A 583 10.72 -18.17 -0.37
CA VAL A 583 11.48 -17.23 0.48
C VAL A 583 10.92 -17.17 1.89
N SER A 584 9.60 -17.34 2.05
CA SER A 584 8.96 -17.43 3.37
C SER A 584 9.44 -18.67 4.14
N LEU A 585 9.53 -19.82 3.46
CA LEU A 585 10.08 -21.05 4.06
C LEU A 585 11.59 -20.94 4.33
N CYS A 586 12.35 -20.25 3.46
CA CYS A 586 13.76 -19.98 3.69
C CYS A 586 13.96 -19.16 4.98
N GLY A 587 13.21 -18.09 5.16
CA GLY A 587 13.24 -17.29 6.38
C GLY A 587 12.79 -18.08 7.62
N ALA A 588 11.76 -18.92 7.49
CA ALA A 588 11.32 -19.79 8.59
C ALA A 588 12.39 -20.80 9.01
N ALA A 589 13.14 -21.40 8.06
CA ALA A 589 14.24 -22.30 8.34
C ALA A 589 15.36 -21.61 9.11
N GLU A 590 15.77 -20.41 8.67
CA GLU A 590 16.82 -19.64 9.31
C GLU A 590 16.39 -19.17 10.72
N THR A 591 15.14 -18.72 10.87
CA THR A 591 14.59 -18.35 12.19
C THR A 591 14.57 -19.55 13.13
N ALA A 592 14.10 -20.70 12.66
CA ALA A 592 14.07 -21.94 13.45
C ALA A 592 15.47 -22.35 13.91
N TYR A 593 16.49 -22.19 13.05
CA TYR A 593 17.88 -22.41 13.39
C TYR A 593 18.37 -21.47 14.51
N LEU A 594 18.15 -20.15 14.35
CA LEU A 594 18.58 -19.15 15.32
C LEU A 594 17.87 -19.30 16.68
N LEU A 595 16.65 -19.79 16.68
CA LEU A 595 15.86 -20.04 17.90
C LEU A 595 16.11 -21.44 18.49
N GLY A 596 16.69 -22.37 17.74
CA GLY A 596 16.85 -23.79 18.14
C GLY A 596 15.53 -24.57 18.05
N ASP A 597 14.60 -24.18 17.19
CA ASP A 597 13.27 -24.82 17.04
C ASP A 597 13.31 -25.96 16.02
N ALA A 598 13.64 -27.16 16.51
CA ALA A 598 13.67 -28.38 15.70
C ALA A 598 12.29 -28.79 15.13
N GLY A 599 11.20 -28.45 15.83
CA GLY A 599 9.85 -28.75 15.39
C GLY A 599 9.47 -27.97 14.13
N THR A 600 9.70 -26.66 14.12
CA THR A 600 9.48 -25.83 12.92
C THR A 600 10.47 -26.21 11.81
N ALA A 601 11.74 -26.48 12.13
CA ALA A 601 12.73 -26.93 11.14
C ALA A 601 12.27 -28.20 10.39
N ALA A 602 11.73 -29.20 11.10
CA ALA A 602 11.23 -30.42 10.51
C ALA A 602 10.05 -30.20 9.55
N ARG A 603 9.10 -29.32 9.94
CA ARG A 603 7.97 -28.98 9.07
C ARG A 603 8.43 -28.26 7.80
N VAL A 604 9.30 -27.26 7.95
CA VAL A 604 9.88 -26.51 6.82
C VAL A 604 10.62 -27.43 5.87
N ALA A 605 11.46 -28.33 6.39
CA ALA A 605 12.19 -29.30 5.55
C ALA A 605 11.26 -30.21 4.75
N GLY A 606 10.13 -30.63 5.33
CA GLY A 606 9.09 -31.41 4.63
C GLY A 606 8.51 -30.66 3.45
N LEU A 607 8.20 -29.37 3.63
CA LEU A 607 7.58 -28.51 2.62
C LEU A 607 8.55 -28.05 1.52
N LEU A 608 9.84 -27.83 1.85
CA LEU A 608 10.86 -27.41 0.87
C LEU A 608 11.41 -28.56 0.02
N ARG A 609 11.37 -29.80 0.52
CA ARG A 609 11.99 -30.95 -0.16
C ARG A 609 11.57 -31.13 -1.63
N PRO A 610 10.30 -30.94 -2.03
CA PRO A 610 9.91 -31.04 -3.44
C PRO A 610 10.59 -30.00 -4.34
N PHE A 611 11.02 -28.88 -3.76
CA PHE A 611 11.56 -27.71 -4.45
C PHE A 611 13.08 -27.53 -4.25
N ALA A 612 13.78 -28.56 -3.82
CA ALA A 612 15.21 -28.49 -3.50
C ALA A 612 16.07 -27.97 -4.67
N GLN A 613 15.66 -28.25 -5.90
CA GLN A 613 16.38 -27.85 -7.12
C GLN A 613 16.09 -26.40 -7.58
N LEU A 614 15.06 -25.76 -7.03
CA LEU A 614 14.73 -24.37 -7.37
C LEU A 614 15.51 -23.41 -6.47
N PRO A 615 15.83 -22.19 -6.96
CA PRO A 615 16.33 -21.13 -6.11
C PRO A 615 15.18 -20.54 -5.26
N ALA A 616 15.52 -20.02 -4.08
CA ALA A 616 14.60 -19.24 -3.27
C ALA A 616 14.52 -17.81 -3.83
N MET A 617 13.59 -17.57 -4.73
CA MET A 617 13.35 -16.27 -5.33
C MET A 617 12.02 -15.67 -4.88
N ALA A 618 11.99 -14.35 -4.77
CA ALA A 618 10.82 -13.58 -4.41
C ALA A 618 10.12 -13.02 -5.65
N SER A 619 8.79 -13.11 -5.68
CA SER A 619 7.91 -12.50 -6.67
C SER A 619 8.36 -12.78 -8.12
N LEU A 620 8.50 -11.76 -8.95
CA LEU A 620 8.94 -11.83 -10.35
C LEU A 620 10.49 -11.83 -10.47
N ALA A 621 11.16 -12.65 -9.68
CA ALA A 621 12.62 -12.74 -9.61
C ALA A 621 13.32 -11.44 -9.16
N ILE A 622 12.67 -10.65 -8.30
CA ILE A 622 13.17 -9.34 -7.85
C ILE A 622 14.22 -9.42 -6.74
N ALA A 623 14.29 -10.53 -6.02
CA ALA A 623 15.30 -10.84 -5.02
C ALA A 623 15.56 -12.35 -4.99
N CYS A 624 16.81 -12.76 -4.77
CA CYS A 624 17.24 -14.15 -4.70
C CYS A 624 17.98 -14.40 -3.39
N PHE A 625 17.56 -15.44 -2.65
CA PHE A 625 18.19 -15.88 -1.40
C PHE A 625 19.07 -17.13 -1.59
N GLY A 626 19.30 -17.53 -2.85
CA GLY A 626 20.13 -18.66 -3.21
C GLY A 626 19.36 -19.98 -3.31
N SER A 627 20.10 -21.09 -3.27
CA SER A 627 19.59 -22.45 -3.40
C SER A 627 18.73 -22.90 -2.23
N ASN A 628 17.60 -23.56 -2.49
CA ASN A 628 16.77 -24.19 -1.45
C ASN A 628 17.49 -25.34 -0.72
N HIS A 629 18.61 -25.84 -1.20
CA HIS A 629 19.45 -26.74 -0.42
C HIS A 629 20.03 -26.06 0.83
N TYR A 630 20.25 -24.72 0.83
CA TYR A 630 20.72 -24.01 2.01
C TYR A 630 19.72 -24.11 3.18
N PRO A 631 18.44 -23.67 3.07
CA PRO A 631 17.49 -23.83 4.15
C PRO A 631 17.19 -25.29 4.51
N LEU A 632 17.26 -26.23 3.58
CA LEU A 632 17.14 -27.67 3.87
C LEU A 632 18.29 -28.18 4.75
N GLY A 633 19.52 -27.77 4.45
CA GLY A 633 20.69 -28.07 5.25
C GLY A 633 20.67 -27.41 6.62
N THR A 634 20.23 -26.15 6.69
CA THR A 634 20.04 -25.40 7.94
C THR A 634 18.99 -26.07 8.84
N ALA A 635 17.87 -26.50 8.26
CA ALA A 635 16.84 -27.24 8.99
C ALA A 635 17.35 -28.59 9.51
N ALA A 636 18.09 -29.34 8.68
CA ALA A 636 18.71 -30.60 9.09
C ALA A 636 19.71 -30.42 10.25
N LEU A 637 20.49 -29.33 10.20
CA LEU A 637 21.41 -28.95 11.26
C LEU A 637 20.69 -28.64 12.59
N THR A 638 19.55 -27.93 12.49
CA THR A 638 18.69 -27.61 13.65
C THR A 638 18.09 -28.87 14.27
N MET A 639 17.78 -29.87 13.47
CA MET A 639 17.28 -31.18 13.94
C MET A 639 18.38 -32.15 14.46
N GLY A 640 19.66 -31.77 14.33
CA GLY A 640 20.77 -32.66 14.67
C GLY A 640 21.07 -33.75 13.63
N GLU A 641 20.49 -33.65 12.42
CA GLU A 641 20.68 -34.57 11.30
C GLU A 641 21.95 -34.22 10.50
N HIS A 642 23.12 -34.37 11.12
CA HIS A 642 24.39 -33.80 10.61
C HIS A 642 24.78 -34.33 9.22
N ASP A 643 24.57 -35.64 8.91
CA ASP A 643 24.88 -36.16 7.59
C ASP A 643 24.02 -35.52 6.48
N ARG A 644 22.72 -35.34 6.75
CA ARG A 644 21.82 -34.66 5.82
C ARG A 644 22.19 -33.18 5.67
N ALA A 645 22.56 -32.53 6.78
CA ALA A 645 23.00 -31.12 6.78
C ALA A 645 24.23 -30.99 5.86
N VAL A 646 25.26 -31.80 6.02
CA VAL A 646 26.46 -31.77 5.18
C VAL A 646 26.12 -32.03 3.71
N ALA A 647 25.26 -33.01 3.40
CA ALA A 647 24.86 -33.31 2.03
C ALA A 647 24.13 -32.11 1.37
N HIS A 648 23.15 -31.54 2.05
CA HIS A 648 22.40 -30.40 1.52
C HIS A 648 23.26 -29.15 1.40
N LEU A 649 24.10 -28.82 2.39
CA LEU A 649 24.92 -27.62 2.36
C LEU A 649 26.01 -27.69 1.28
N ARG A 650 26.59 -28.87 1.05
CA ARG A 650 27.47 -29.13 -0.12
C ARG A 650 26.72 -28.86 -1.44
N ALA A 651 25.52 -29.39 -1.59
CA ALA A 651 24.68 -29.11 -2.77
C ALA A 651 24.33 -27.61 -2.89
N ALA A 652 24.08 -26.93 -1.77
CA ALA A 652 23.83 -25.49 -1.77
C ALA A 652 25.02 -24.70 -2.34
N VAL A 653 26.25 -25.02 -1.95
CA VAL A 653 27.46 -24.40 -2.52
C VAL A 653 27.50 -24.60 -4.04
N GLN A 654 27.29 -25.80 -4.52
CA GLN A 654 27.35 -26.13 -5.95
C GLN A 654 26.25 -25.40 -6.75
N HIS A 655 25.02 -25.38 -6.24
CA HIS A 655 23.92 -24.70 -6.88
C HIS A 655 24.10 -23.17 -6.88
N ASN A 656 24.61 -22.59 -5.78
CA ASN A 656 24.85 -21.15 -5.72
C ASN A 656 26.01 -20.72 -6.64
N LEU A 657 27.02 -21.55 -6.85
CA LEU A 657 28.04 -21.35 -7.88
C LEU A 657 27.43 -21.35 -9.28
N ALA A 658 26.55 -22.31 -9.59
CA ALA A 658 25.85 -22.39 -10.87
C ALA A 658 24.95 -21.16 -11.11
N LEU A 659 24.31 -20.65 -10.04
CA LEU A 659 23.53 -19.41 -10.08
C LEU A 659 24.40 -18.15 -10.19
N ALA A 660 25.73 -18.23 -10.08
CA ALA A 660 26.64 -17.08 -9.88
C ALA A 660 26.19 -16.17 -8.73
N HIS A 661 25.70 -16.77 -7.62
CA HIS A 661 25.24 -16.03 -6.45
C HIS A 661 26.31 -16.05 -5.35
N TRP A 662 27.32 -15.19 -5.50
CA TRP A 662 28.51 -15.21 -4.67
C TRP A 662 28.26 -15.04 -3.17
N PRO A 663 27.42 -14.08 -2.71
CA PRO A 663 27.09 -13.99 -1.28
C PRO A 663 26.44 -15.26 -0.72
N ALA A 664 25.58 -15.93 -1.49
CA ALA A 664 24.96 -17.17 -1.05
C ALA A 664 25.96 -18.35 -1.04
N VAL A 665 26.98 -18.33 -1.90
CA VAL A 665 28.10 -19.29 -1.83
C VAL A 665 28.83 -19.15 -0.50
N VAL A 666 29.20 -17.92 -0.11
CA VAL A 666 29.89 -17.63 1.17
C VAL A 666 29.05 -18.13 2.36
N PHE A 667 27.74 -17.81 2.38
CA PHE A 667 26.83 -18.26 3.44
C PHE A 667 26.76 -19.81 3.48
N SER A 668 26.65 -20.43 2.33
CA SER A 668 26.57 -21.90 2.24
C SER A 668 27.86 -22.58 2.70
N ARG A 669 29.03 -22.06 2.34
CA ARG A 669 30.32 -22.58 2.79
C ARG A 669 30.50 -22.47 4.30
N ARG A 670 30.19 -21.30 4.88
CA ARG A 670 30.26 -21.09 6.34
C ARG A 670 29.35 -22.06 7.09
N ARG A 671 28.12 -22.23 6.63
CA ARG A 671 27.18 -23.18 7.23
C ARG A 671 27.58 -24.65 6.98
N HIS A 672 28.20 -24.96 5.83
CA HIS A 672 28.73 -26.29 5.53
C HIS A 672 29.89 -26.65 6.45
N ALA A 673 30.81 -25.72 6.69
CA ALA A 673 31.91 -25.90 7.66
C ALA A 673 31.36 -26.19 9.07
N GLU A 674 30.34 -25.43 9.51
CA GLU A 674 29.66 -25.69 10.78
C GLU A 674 29.05 -27.12 10.85
N ALA A 675 28.41 -27.54 9.78
CA ALA A 675 27.80 -28.90 9.72
C ALA A 675 28.84 -30.00 9.78
N LEU A 676 30.01 -29.82 9.12
CA LEU A 676 31.15 -30.72 9.20
C LEU A 676 31.69 -30.81 10.62
N ASP A 677 31.90 -29.67 11.29
CA ASP A 677 32.38 -29.64 12.69
C ASP A 677 31.41 -30.39 13.62
N ARG A 678 30.10 -30.17 13.46
CA ARG A 678 29.09 -30.83 14.30
C ARG A 678 28.96 -32.35 13.98
N ARG A 679 29.24 -32.75 12.76
CA ARG A 679 29.27 -34.14 12.39
C ARG A 679 30.48 -34.88 12.99
N GLY A 680 31.65 -34.26 12.95
CA GLY A 680 32.88 -34.78 13.59
C GLY A 680 33.42 -36.07 12.97
N GLY A 681 33.17 -36.31 11.67
CA GLY A 681 33.68 -37.44 10.93
C GLY A 681 35.17 -37.32 10.60
N VAL A 682 35.77 -38.46 10.16
CA VAL A 682 37.17 -38.47 9.73
C VAL A 682 37.38 -37.51 8.55
N GLY A 683 38.29 -36.54 8.68
CA GLY A 683 38.61 -35.55 7.67
C GLY A 683 37.64 -34.33 7.65
N ASP A 684 36.62 -34.30 8.50
CA ASP A 684 35.65 -33.21 8.56
C ASP A 684 36.27 -31.89 9.03
N ALA A 685 37.15 -31.92 10.02
CA ALA A 685 37.85 -30.75 10.52
C ALA A 685 38.67 -30.03 9.43
N GLU A 686 39.44 -30.81 8.64
CA GLU A 686 40.20 -30.29 7.52
C GLU A 686 39.29 -29.77 6.38
N ALA A 687 38.17 -30.44 6.13
CA ALA A 687 37.19 -30.06 5.14
C ALA A 687 36.48 -28.73 5.59
N ALA A 688 36.15 -28.61 6.87
CA ALA A 688 35.54 -27.40 7.44
C ALA A 688 36.49 -26.19 7.33
N GLU A 689 37.79 -26.39 7.59
CA GLU A 689 38.78 -25.29 7.46
C GLU A 689 38.92 -24.84 6.00
N ARG A 690 38.99 -25.75 5.03
CA ARG A 690 39.00 -25.41 3.59
C ARG A 690 37.76 -24.63 3.17
N GLU A 691 36.58 -24.98 3.70
CA GLU A 691 35.35 -24.22 3.39
C GLU A 691 35.35 -22.79 4.01
N ARG A 692 35.94 -22.63 5.20
CA ARG A 692 36.10 -21.29 5.81
C ARG A 692 37.08 -20.44 5.02
N GLU A 693 38.27 -20.98 4.68
CA GLU A 693 39.27 -20.27 3.88
C GLU A 693 38.71 -19.82 2.53
N ALA A 694 37.96 -20.71 1.84
CA ALA A 694 37.31 -20.37 0.58
C ALA A 694 36.22 -19.31 0.77
N ALA A 695 35.41 -19.37 1.83
CA ALA A 695 34.41 -18.37 2.14
C ALA A 695 35.03 -17.00 2.41
N ASP A 696 36.17 -16.95 3.12
CA ASP A 696 36.86 -15.70 3.46
C ASP A 696 37.57 -15.10 2.25
N GLU A 697 38.08 -15.93 1.32
CA GLU A 697 38.62 -15.46 0.05
C GLU A 697 37.55 -14.84 -0.84
N GLU A 698 36.43 -15.54 -1.01
CA GLU A 698 35.28 -15.06 -1.79
C GLU A 698 34.67 -13.79 -1.17
N SER A 699 34.58 -13.69 0.16
CA SER A 699 34.04 -12.53 0.85
C SER A 699 34.87 -11.25 0.64
N ARG A 700 36.21 -11.38 0.55
CA ARG A 700 37.09 -10.20 0.28
C ARG A 700 36.81 -9.54 -1.06
N THR A 701 36.34 -10.29 -2.06
CA THR A 701 36.00 -9.73 -3.37
C THR A 701 34.79 -8.76 -3.31
N PHE A 702 33.92 -8.87 -2.30
CA PHE A 702 32.78 -7.97 -2.12
C PHE A 702 33.16 -6.69 -1.39
N ASP A 703 34.08 -6.79 -0.38
CA ASP A 703 34.52 -5.66 0.43
C ASP A 703 35.42 -4.69 -0.35
N ASP A 704 36.23 -5.19 -1.28
CA ASP A 704 37.07 -4.38 -2.15
C ASP A 704 36.29 -3.58 -3.21
N GLN A 705 35.11 -4.05 -3.60
CA GLN A 705 34.20 -3.32 -4.52
C GLN A 705 33.33 -2.28 -3.80
N ALA A 706 33.29 -2.30 -2.48
CA ALA A 706 32.55 -1.33 -1.65
C ALA A 706 33.41 -0.12 -1.23
N ARG A 707 34.72 -0.11 -1.52
CA ARG A 707 35.66 1.00 -1.34
C ARG A 707 35.85 1.76 -2.66
#